data_9193ce4371ae16b7ba0c4aa5eacdd263
#
_entry.id   9193ce4371ae16b7ba0c4aa5eacdd263
#
_cell.length_a   1.000
_cell.length_b   1.000
_cell.length_c   1.000
_cell.angle_alpha   90.00
_cell.angle_beta   90.00
_cell.angle_gamma   90.00
#
_symmetry.space_group_name_H-M   'P 1'
#
loop_
_entity.id
_entity.type
_entity.pdbx_description
1 polymer ?
#
loop_
_entity_poly.entity_id
_entity_poly.type
_entity_poly.pdbx_seq_one_letter_code
_entity_poly.pdbx_strand_id
1 'polypeptide(L)'
;MRNGFPKRIGHVLLALATAGGTLAAAVPATASPAPPALEFANPDSQALFGTAYTAALQNLLHTNTIAYDARYDRSGLLDPATGIVRAGGGYAQPWTRDASINSWNATSLLDPALAENTLWAVVDKDAAGALRVQQDDQQWDQVVWVTAAWHHFLVTGDRNFLQDAYRTAATTLTIREHATTAGFNPAYGLFTGASFFNDGIAGYPAPPADATESVSTGSMPWPGVASGMYLSTNELYYAAYVNAANMAGKLGRPAAEIAGYRSRAAALRTAINQRFWNPATGLYDYQLLADGSRGAFQEGTGLAFALIFGIANPAQARSILGHARELAWGMPDTFPNWARYSDAQPGRHNAIVWPLVMGLWAKALAGQGEQNGFAAETARLAKLADGNSGFWEIHNGTTGVVDGGWQRLGDTVKFHWGSEPDQTWSATAFLDMVHTGLFGLTFTDRGLTFAPRLPAGWGDVTLRNLRYRGANLTIALHGAGGTITSFRLDGRAAPAAVPDTLTGDHTIDVTLTGAPAGDRDGDGVPDAQDRCSDTAGTAALSGCPDPAHLEAEDARNTGGVKANVNHTGYSGRAFLDGLWAQGAASSFTVHRTTTAAERGSITVRYANANSDTRTMTLSVDGQPVRQVGFPKVADSWDAWGTTTFADVPLTGRDPVVTLSYAPGDTGAINLDWLEYRR
;
A
#
# COMPACT_ATOMS: atom_id res chain seq x y z
N MET A 1 8.36 -39.16 -17.64
CA MET A 1 8.23 -40.02 -18.84
C MET A 1 8.03 -39.10 -20.04
N ARG A 2 8.96 -39.13 -20.97
CA ARG A 2 8.92 -38.29 -22.19
C ARG A 2 7.96 -38.94 -23.19
N ASN A 3 6.97 -38.21 -23.68
CA ASN A 3 6.24 -38.57 -24.89
C ASN A 3 6.26 -37.38 -25.85
N GLY A 4 7.03 -37.60 -26.93
CA GLY A 4 7.06 -36.67 -28.06
C GLY A 4 5.89 -36.94 -29.02
N PHE A 5 5.35 -35.88 -29.59
CA PHE A 5 4.39 -35.93 -30.70
C PHE A 5 5.08 -35.49 -32.01
N PRO A 6 4.79 -36.13 -33.15
CA PRO A 6 5.45 -35.86 -34.41
C PRO A 6 4.79 -34.69 -35.17
N LYS A 7 5.64 -33.90 -35.82
CA LYS A 7 5.24 -32.89 -36.81
C LYS A 7 4.67 -33.55 -38.07
N ARG A 8 3.51 -33.14 -38.51
CA ARG A 8 3.03 -33.38 -39.88
C ARG A 8 2.88 -32.03 -40.62
N ILE A 9 3.64 -31.93 -41.69
CA ILE A 9 3.54 -30.86 -42.69
C ILE A 9 2.47 -31.31 -43.70
N GLY A 10 1.41 -30.52 -43.85
CA GLY A 10 0.40 -30.73 -44.88
C GLY A 10 0.39 -29.54 -45.85
N HIS A 11 0.75 -29.77 -47.10
CA HIS A 11 0.56 -28.83 -48.19
C HIS A 11 -0.89 -28.85 -48.63
N VAL A 12 -1.54 -27.69 -48.75
CA VAL A 12 -2.86 -27.54 -49.38
C VAL A 12 -2.71 -26.66 -50.59
N LEU A 13 -3.11 -27.17 -51.72
CA LEU A 13 -3.18 -26.53 -53.02
C LEU A 13 -4.32 -25.45 -53.06
N LEU A 14 -4.00 -24.34 -53.67
CA LEU A 14 -4.89 -23.25 -53.95
C LEU A 14 -5.76 -23.57 -55.20
N ALA A 15 -7.07 -23.57 -55.06
CA ALA A 15 -7.99 -23.57 -56.18
C ALA A 15 -8.61 -22.17 -56.33
N LEU A 16 -8.40 -21.51 -57.47
CA LEU A 16 -9.06 -20.28 -57.83
C LEU A 16 -10.48 -20.56 -58.30
N ALA A 17 -11.49 -19.96 -57.66
CA ALA A 17 -12.83 -19.83 -58.18
C ALA A 17 -13.12 -18.33 -58.36
N THR A 18 -13.31 -17.89 -59.58
CA THR A 18 -13.80 -16.57 -59.97
C THR A 18 -15.32 -16.51 -59.80
N ALA A 19 -15.79 -15.68 -58.91
CA ALA A 19 -17.21 -15.27 -58.86
C ALA A 19 -17.28 -13.75 -58.78
N GLY A 20 -17.96 -13.14 -59.73
CA GLY A 20 -18.21 -11.69 -59.78
C GLY A 20 -19.19 -11.32 -58.65
N GLY A 21 -18.77 -10.35 -57.86
CA GLY A 21 -19.57 -9.79 -56.76
C GLY A 21 -19.51 -8.27 -56.80
N THR A 22 -20.65 -7.67 -56.71
CA THR A 22 -20.95 -6.23 -56.63
C THR A 22 -20.03 -5.51 -55.63
N LEU A 23 -19.44 -4.41 -56.06
CA LEU A 23 -18.69 -3.47 -55.21
C LEU A 23 -19.63 -2.89 -54.12
N ALA A 24 -19.59 -3.44 -52.94
CA ALA A 24 -20.03 -2.75 -51.75
C ALA A 24 -18.91 -1.75 -51.38
N ALA A 25 -19.25 -0.49 -51.27
CA ALA A 25 -18.34 0.53 -50.79
C ALA A 25 -17.77 0.12 -49.43
N ALA A 26 -16.47 -0.13 -49.32
CA ALA A 26 -15.82 -0.40 -48.06
C ALA A 26 -16.00 0.85 -47.19
N VAL A 27 -16.69 0.70 -46.09
CA VAL A 27 -16.63 1.66 -44.97
C VAL A 27 -15.15 1.74 -44.59
N PRO A 28 -14.54 2.93 -44.58
CA PRO A 28 -13.14 3.02 -44.17
C PRO A 28 -13.02 2.41 -42.78
N ALA A 29 -12.19 1.39 -42.64
CA ALA A 29 -11.82 0.85 -41.35
C ALA A 29 -11.29 2.04 -40.54
N THR A 30 -11.98 2.41 -39.49
CA THR A 30 -11.47 3.40 -38.54
C THR A 30 -10.14 2.83 -38.03
N ALA A 31 -9.05 3.53 -38.31
CA ALA A 31 -7.74 3.11 -37.83
C ALA A 31 -7.82 2.89 -36.33
N SER A 32 -7.32 1.74 -35.87
CA SER A 32 -7.22 1.51 -34.43
C SER A 32 -6.48 2.67 -33.81
N PRO A 33 -6.99 3.25 -32.73
CA PRO A 33 -6.35 4.42 -32.14
C PRO A 33 -4.93 4.07 -31.69
N ALA A 34 -4.04 5.06 -31.79
CA ALA A 34 -2.65 4.90 -31.38
C ALA A 34 -2.56 4.50 -29.89
N PRO A 35 -1.65 3.57 -29.53
CA PRO A 35 -1.45 3.20 -28.14
C PRO A 35 -0.93 4.38 -27.31
N PRO A 36 -1.06 4.33 -25.98
CA PRO A 36 -0.43 5.32 -25.11
C PRO A 36 1.08 5.38 -25.33
N ALA A 37 1.65 6.59 -25.23
CA ALA A 37 3.09 6.81 -25.38
C ALA A 37 3.59 7.74 -24.29
N LEU A 38 4.75 7.41 -23.71
CA LEU A 38 5.41 8.19 -22.67
C LEU A 38 6.68 8.84 -23.23
N GLU A 39 6.74 10.17 -23.18
CA GLU A 39 7.81 10.97 -23.76
C GLU A 39 8.41 11.89 -22.70
N PHE A 40 9.71 11.73 -22.42
CA PHE A 40 10.47 12.62 -21.54
C PHE A 40 11.30 13.62 -22.35
N ALA A 41 11.35 14.86 -21.88
CA ALA A 41 12.25 15.88 -22.46
C ALA A 41 13.73 15.59 -22.13
N ASN A 42 14.00 14.92 -21.01
CA ASN A 42 15.35 14.48 -20.64
C ASN A 42 15.69 13.17 -21.40
N PRO A 43 16.78 13.13 -22.21
CA PRO A 43 17.16 11.96 -23.00
C PRO A 43 17.46 10.70 -22.17
N ASP A 44 18.09 10.86 -20.99
CA ASP A 44 18.41 9.71 -20.13
C ASP A 44 17.14 9.10 -19.52
N SER A 45 16.19 9.96 -19.10
CA SER A 45 14.87 9.51 -18.64
C SER A 45 14.08 8.84 -19.76
N GLN A 46 14.15 9.39 -21.00
CA GLN A 46 13.52 8.77 -22.17
C GLN A 46 14.12 7.40 -22.47
N ALA A 47 15.45 7.28 -22.43
CA ALA A 47 16.14 6.02 -22.68
C ALA A 47 15.77 4.95 -21.65
N LEU A 48 15.63 5.31 -20.37
CA LEU A 48 15.33 4.38 -19.30
C LEU A 48 13.81 4.15 -19.17
N PHE A 49 13.05 5.19 -18.82
CA PHE A 49 11.64 5.05 -18.46
C PHE A 49 10.72 4.95 -19.68
N GLY A 50 10.99 5.70 -20.74
CA GLY A 50 10.22 5.64 -21.99
C GLY A 50 10.34 4.28 -22.67
N THR A 51 11.55 3.71 -22.68
CA THR A 51 11.81 2.36 -23.19
C THR A 51 11.11 1.30 -22.33
N ALA A 52 11.25 1.37 -21.02
CA ALA A 52 10.59 0.44 -20.11
C ALA A 52 9.05 0.52 -20.23
N TYR A 53 8.48 1.70 -20.40
CA TYR A 53 7.04 1.89 -20.61
C TYR A 53 6.56 1.20 -21.90
N THR A 54 7.28 1.38 -22.99
CA THR A 54 6.97 0.71 -24.27
C THR A 54 7.07 -0.81 -24.16
N ALA A 55 8.13 -1.31 -23.50
CA ALA A 55 8.30 -2.75 -23.26
C ALA A 55 7.18 -3.31 -22.36
N ALA A 56 6.74 -2.57 -21.35
CA ALA A 56 5.65 -2.98 -20.47
C ALA A 56 4.30 -3.04 -21.20
N LEU A 57 4.01 -2.08 -22.08
CA LEU A 57 2.83 -2.13 -22.95
C LEU A 57 2.87 -3.32 -23.90
N GLN A 58 4.03 -3.59 -24.52
CA GLN A 58 4.22 -4.74 -25.40
C GLN A 58 4.02 -6.07 -24.64
N ASN A 59 4.56 -6.17 -23.41
CA ASN A 59 4.38 -7.33 -22.55
C ASN A 59 2.90 -7.58 -22.25
N LEU A 60 2.17 -6.56 -21.78
CA LEU A 60 0.76 -6.69 -21.39
C LEU A 60 -0.14 -6.93 -22.61
N LEU A 61 -0.11 -6.03 -23.60
CA LEU A 61 -1.14 -5.97 -24.64
C LEU A 61 -0.89 -6.93 -25.80
N HIS A 62 0.33 -7.48 -25.93
CA HIS A 62 0.67 -8.38 -27.04
C HIS A 62 1.24 -9.71 -26.57
N THR A 63 2.29 -9.72 -25.74
CA THR A 63 2.97 -10.97 -25.34
C THR A 63 2.07 -11.83 -24.45
N ASN A 64 1.36 -11.22 -23.51
CA ASN A 64 0.56 -11.93 -22.51
C ASN A 64 -0.96 -11.84 -22.74
N THR A 65 -1.39 -11.15 -23.76
CA THR A 65 -2.77 -11.23 -24.22
C THR A 65 -2.93 -12.45 -25.11
N ILE A 66 -3.73 -13.42 -24.67
CA ILE A 66 -4.05 -14.64 -25.40
C ILE A 66 -5.50 -14.62 -25.87
N ALA A 67 -5.80 -15.37 -26.92
CA ALA A 67 -7.17 -15.49 -27.44
C ALA A 67 -8.11 -16.10 -26.38
N TYR A 68 -9.41 -15.82 -26.52
CA TYR A 68 -10.44 -16.48 -25.73
C TYR A 68 -10.23 -17.99 -25.68
N ASP A 69 -10.40 -18.56 -24.50
CA ASP A 69 -10.35 -19.99 -24.26
C ASP A 69 -11.52 -20.40 -23.35
N ALA A 70 -12.42 -21.20 -23.88
CA ALA A 70 -13.62 -21.64 -23.18
C ALA A 70 -13.34 -22.41 -21.87
N ARG A 71 -12.10 -22.92 -21.67
CA ARG A 71 -11.70 -23.56 -20.40
C ARG A 71 -11.71 -22.60 -19.22
N TYR A 72 -11.54 -21.31 -19.48
CA TYR A 72 -11.58 -20.25 -18.47
C TYR A 72 -12.95 -19.60 -18.31
N ASP A 73 -13.91 -19.88 -19.21
CA ASP A 73 -15.28 -19.33 -19.10
C ASP A 73 -16.19 -20.17 -18.18
N ARG A 74 -15.75 -20.37 -16.95
CA ARG A 74 -16.51 -21.08 -15.93
C ARG A 74 -17.62 -20.22 -15.32
N SER A 75 -17.49 -18.91 -15.41
CA SER A 75 -18.52 -17.93 -15.05
C SER A 75 -19.66 -17.86 -16.06
N GLY A 76 -19.39 -18.15 -17.34
CA GLY A 76 -20.27 -17.91 -18.46
C GLY A 76 -20.46 -16.41 -18.77
N LEU A 77 -19.47 -15.57 -18.43
CA LEU A 77 -19.51 -14.13 -18.59
C LEU A 77 -18.42 -13.60 -19.53
N LEU A 78 -17.53 -14.45 -20.03
CA LEU A 78 -16.50 -14.02 -20.98
C LEU A 78 -17.12 -13.70 -22.34
N ASP A 79 -16.66 -12.61 -22.95
CA ASP A 79 -16.90 -12.33 -24.35
C ASP A 79 -15.96 -13.16 -25.24
N PRO A 80 -16.48 -14.07 -26.08
CA PRO A 80 -15.65 -14.90 -26.96
C PRO A 80 -14.86 -14.11 -28.01
N ALA A 81 -15.23 -12.85 -28.28
CA ALA A 81 -14.51 -11.98 -29.22
C ALA A 81 -13.30 -11.29 -28.57
N THR A 82 -13.19 -11.34 -27.24
CA THR A 82 -12.16 -10.67 -26.44
C THR A 82 -11.21 -11.70 -25.84
N GLY A 83 -9.90 -11.40 -25.83
CA GLY A 83 -8.88 -12.24 -25.21
C GLY A 83 -8.90 -12.18 -23.67
N ILE A 84 -7.92 -12.82 -23.06
CA ILE A 84 -7.61 -12.73 -21.63
C ILE A 84 -6.12 -12.49 -21.43
N VAL A 85 -5.74 -11.90 -20.29
CA VAL A 85 -4.34 -11.72 -19.90
C VAL A 85 -3.89 -12.93 -19.08
N ARG A 86 -2.85 -13.62 -19.52
CA ARG A 86 -2.19 -14.67 -18.74
C ARG A 86 -1.21 -14.09 -17.71
N ALA A 87 -0.78 -14.88 -16.74
CA ALA A 87 0.09 -14.44 -15.65
C ALA A 87 1.49 -14.02 -16.12
N GLY A 88 2.02 -14.69 -17.13
CA GLY A 88 3.34 -14.38 -17.70
C GLY A 88 3.77 -15.38 -18.77
N GLY A 89 4.95 -15.18 -19.35
CA GLY A 89 5.45 -16.01 -20.47
C GLY A 89 5.54 -17.51 -20.17
N GLY A 90 5.83 -17.87 -18.93
CA GLY A 90 5.88 -19.26 -18.48
C GLY A 90 4.52 -19.88 -18.12
N TYR A 91 3.46 -19.06 -17.97
CA TYR A 91 2.14 -19.51 -17.54
C TYR A 91 1.14 -19.46 -18.69
N ALA A 92 0.29 -20.47 -18.79
CA ALA A 92 -0.77 -20.51 -19.80
C ALA A 92 -2.08 -19.85 -19.33
N GLN A 93 -2.29 -19.72 -18.02
CA GLN A 93 -3.54 -19.28 -17.41
C GLN A 93 -3.45 -17.92 -16.72
N PRO A 94 -4.58 -17.24 -16.54
CA PRO A 94 -4.71 -16.12 -15.61
C PRO A 94 -4.89 -16.68 -14.18
N TRP A 95 -3.92 -16.54 -13.31
CA TRP A 95 -4.11 -16.81 -11.89
C TRP A 95 -4.95 -15.72 -11.23
N THR A 96 -5.69 -16.00 -10.14
CA THR A 96 -6.59 -15.03 -9.52
C THR A 96 -5.87 -13.76 -9.07
N ARG A 97 -4.71 -13.88 -8.42
CA ARG A 97 -3.93 -12.72 -8.00
C ARG A 97 -3.36 -11.96 -9.20
N ASP A 98 -2.86 -12.66 -10.23
CA ASP A 98 -2.32 -12.04 -11.45
C ASP A 98 -3.41 -11.31 -12.22
N ALA A 99 -4.54 -11.96 -12.48
CA ALA A 99 -5.69 -11.34 -13.13
C ALA A 99 -6.14 -10.07 -12.39
N SER A 100 -6.18 -10.14 -11.07
CA SER A 100 -6.62 -9.04 -10.22
C SER A 100 -5.60 -7.90 -10.19
N ILE A 101 -4.34 -8.19 -9.93
CA ILE A 101 -3.27 -7.19 -9.86
C ILE A 101 -3.05 -6.54 -11.23
N ASN A 102 -3.01 -7.31 -12.31
CA ASN A 102 -2.85 -6.77 -13.67
C ASN A 102 -4.01 -5.84 -14.04
N SER A 103 -5.25 -6.21 -13.69
CA SER A 103 -6.43 -5.38 -13.93
C SER A 103 -6.39 -4.11 -13.08
N TRP A 104 -6.02 -4.20 -11.80
CA TRP A 104 -5.90 -3.07 -10.90
C TRP A 104 -4.78 -2.10 -11.31
N ASN A 105 -3.62 -2.62 -11.68
CA ASN A 105 -2.46 -1.80 -12.00
C ASN A 105 -2.57 -1.10 -13.36
N ALA A 106 -3.09 -1.78 -14.41
CA ALA A 106 -2.99 -1.23 -15.75
C ALA A 106 -4.11 -1.66 -16.71
N THR A 107 -4.50 -2.95 -16.75
CA THR A 107 -5.32 -3.46 -17.84
C THR A 107 -6.69 -2.79 -17.89
N SER A 108 -7.32 -2.51 -16.72
CA SER A 108 -8.62 -1.80 -16.66
C SER A 108 -8.59 -0.44 -17.32
N LEU A 109 -7.44 0.26 -17.29
CA LEU A 109 -7.27 1.56 -17.94
C LEU A 109 -6.92 1.43 -19.41
N LEU A 110 -6.02 0.50 -19.76
CA LEU A 110 -5.45 0.40 -21.10
C LEU A 110 -6.32 -0.37 -22.08
N ASP A 111 -6.98 -1.41 -21.62
CA ASP A 111 -7.94 -2.23 -22.37
C ASP A 111 -9.03 -2.76 -21.43
N PRO A 112 -10.11 -1.99 -21.23
CA PRO A 112 -11.19 -2.36 -20.32
C PRO A 112 -11.86 -3.69 -20.64
N ALA A 113 -12.09 -3.99 -21.92
CA ALA A 113 -12.73 -5.23 -22.32
C ALA A 113 -11.84 -6.46 -22.00
N LEU A 114 -10.55 -6.35 -22.26
CA LEU A 114 -9.57 -7.37 -21.93
C LEU A 114 -9.48 -7.58 -20.40
N ALA A 115 -9.52 -6.49 -19.62
CA ALA A 115 -9.52 -6.55 -18.16
C ALA A 115 -10.76 -7.23 -17.60
N GLU A 116 -11.94 -6.90 -18.14
CA GLU A 116 -13.22 -7.51 -17.74
C GLU A 116 -13.21 -9.01 -17.98
N ASN A 117 -12.83 -9.46 -19.19
CA ASN A 117 -12.69 -10.87 -19.50
C ASN A 117 -11.69 -11.58 -18.57
N THR A 118 -10.56 -10.93 -18.31
CA THR A 118 -9.52 -11.50 -17.41
C THR A 118 -10.04 -11.65 -15.98
N LEU A 119 -10.80 -10.68 -15.47
CA LEU A 119 -11.43 -10.76 -14.15
C LEU A 119 -12.46 -11.88 -14.09
N TRP A 120 -13.28 -12.06 -15.14
CA TRP A 120 -14.26 -13.15 -15.19
C TRP A 120 -13.64 -14.53 -15.42
N ALA A 121 -12.46 -14.62 -16.02
CA ALA A 121 -11.75 -15.89 -16.27
C ALA A 121 -11.35 -16.64 -14.99
N VAL A 122 -11.34 -15.96 -13.83
CA VAL A 122 -11.01 -16.55 -12.52
C VAL A 122 -12.24 -16.65 -11.59
N VAL A 123 -13.43 -16.58 -12.16
CA VAL A 123 -14.73 -16.70 -11.46
C VAL A 123 -15.46 -17.96 -11.89
N ASP A 124 -15.97 -18.71 -10.91
CA ASP A 124 -16.83 -19.87 -11.15
C ASP A 124 -18.30 -19.53 -10.93
N LYS A 125 -19.15 -20.26 -11.63
CA LYS A 125 -20.60 -20.31 -11.34
C LYS A 125 -20.92 -21.69 -10.75
N ASP A 126 -21.49 -21.72 -9.57
CA ASP A 126 -21.93 -22.98 -8.96
C ASP A 126 -23.23 -23.53 -9.60
N ALA A 127 -23.64 -24.72 -9.19
CA ALA A 127 -24.85 -25.37 -9.71
C ALA A 127 -26.16 -24.58 -9.43
N ALA A 128 -26.16 -23.70 -8.45
CA ALA A 128 -27.27 -22.80 -8.13
C ALA A 128 -27.21 -21.49 -8.91
N GLY A 129 -26.16 -21.28 -9.70
CA GLY A 129 -25.95 -20.07 -10.51
C GLY A 129 -25.24 -18.94 -9.75
N ALA A 130 -24.76 -19.17 -8.52
CA ALA A 130 -24.05 -18.16 -7.77
C ALA A 130 -22.58 -18.05 -8.25
N LEU A 131 -22.16 -16.81 -8.49
CA LEU A 131 -20.80 -16.48 -8.89
C LEU A 131 -19.90 -16.37 -7.66
N ARG A 132 -18.69 -16.92 -7.75
CA ARG A 132 -17.67 -16.79 -6.71
C ARG A 132 -16.28 -16.72 -7.34
N VAL A 133 -15.36 -15.99 -6.71
CA VAL A 133 -13.96 -16.04 -7.10
C VAL A 133 -13.42 -17.43 -6.77
N GLN A 134 -12.82 -18.07 -7.74
CA GLN A 134 -12.26 -19.40 -7.61
C GLN A 134 -10.84 -19.43 -8.17
N GLN A 135 -9.96 -20.06 -7.44
CA GLN A 135 -8.59 -20.26 -7.86
C GLN A 135 -8.05 -21.53 -7.23
N ASP A 136 -7.89 -22.57 -7.96
CA ASP A 136 -7.10 -23.80 -7.71
C ASP A 136 -6.64 -24.01 -6.23
N ASP A 137 -7.59 -23.90 -5.28
CA ASP A 137 -7.40 -24.00 -3.82
C ASP A 137 -6.57 -22.86 -3.16
N GLN A 138 -6.13 -21.85 -3.89
CA GLN A 138 -5.40 -20.70 -3.35
C GLN A 138 -6.36 -19.66 -2.74
N GLN A 139 -6.93 -20.02 -1.61
CA GLN A 139 -8.06 -19.30 -0.99
C GLN A 139 -7.64 -17.93 -0.43
N TRP A 140 -6.37 -17.72 -0.11
CA TRP A 140 -5.80 -16.48 0.38
C TRP A 140 -5.70 -15.38 -0.68
N ASP A 141 -5.73 -15.75 -1.97
CA ASP A 141 -5.65 -14.82 -3.09
C ASP A 141 -7.02 -14.34 -3.60
N GLN A 142 -8.10 -15.00 -3.20
CA GLN A 142 -9.44 -14.73 -3.76
C GLN A 142 -9.92 -13.29 -3.56
N VAL A 143 -9.65 -12.69 -2.40
CA VAL A 143 -10.25 -11.41 -2.03
C VAL A 143 -9.58 -10.19 -2.67
N VAL A 144 -8.38 -10.32 -3.24
CA VAL A 144 -7.76 -9.23 -4.02
C VAL A 144 -8.59 -8.89 -5.26
N TRP A 145 -9.31 -9.87 -5.80
CA TRP A 145 -10.24 -9.69 -6.91
C TRP A 145 -11.29 -8.60 -6.64
N VAL A 146 -11.79 -8.50 -5.41
CA VAL A 146 -12.81 -7.49 -5.04
C VAL A 146 -12.25 -6.07 -5.19
N THR A 147 -10.98 -5.87 -4.86
CA THR A 147 -10.30 -4.59 -5.06
C THR A 147 -10.14 -4.27 -6.54
N ALA A 148 -9.71 -5.24 -7.33
CA ALA A 148 -9.57 -5.08 -8.78
C ALA A 148 -10.90 -4.81 -9.48
N ALA A 149 -11.96 -5.52 -9.11
CA ALA A 149 -13.29 -5.33 -9.67
C ALA A 149 -13.88 -3.95 -9.32
N TRP A 150 -13.69 -3.47 -8.09
CA TRP A 150 -14.09 -2.11 -7.73
C TRP A 150 -13.31 -1.07 -8.54
N HIS A 151 -11.98 -1.25 -8.68
CA HIS A 151 -11.15 -0.38 -9.50
C HIS A 151 -11.59 -0.37 -10.97
N HIS A 152 -11.86 -1.55 -11.55
CA HIS A 152 -12.36 -1.66 -12.91
C HIS A 152 -13.64 -0.83 -13.12
N PHE A 153 -14.60 -0.92 -12.18
CA PHE A 153 -15.77 -0.06 -12.22
C PHE A 153 -15.43 1.44 -12.12
N LEU A 154 -14.50 1.84 -11.27
CA LEU A 154 -14.10 3.26 -11.17
C LEU A 154 -13.51 3.78 -12.48
N VAL A 155 -12.76 2.95 -13.20
CA VAL A 155 -12.20 3.29 -14.51
C VAL A 155 -13.31 3.35 -15.58
N THR A 156 -14.14 2.32 -15.68
CA THR A 156 -15.10 2.16 -16.80
C THR A 156 -16.45 2.85 -16.57
N GLY A 157 -16.92 2.86 -15.34
CA GLY A 157 -18.28 3.27 -14.99
C GLY A 157 -19.36 2.23 -15.33
N ASP A 158 -18.96 1.01 -15.73
CA ASP A 158 -19.92 -0.03 -16.14
C ASP A 158 -20.73 -0.56 -14.95
N ARG A 159 -22.01 -0.24 -14.94
CA ARG A 159 -22.94 -0.67 -13.88
C ARG A 159 -23.39 -2.12 -14.01
N ASN A 160 -23.36 -2.70 -15.22
CA ASN A 160 -23.71 -4.11 -15.40
C ASN A 160 -22.60 -4.98 -14.83
N PHE A 161 -21.34 -4.69 -15.20
CA PHE A 161 -20.19 -5.30 -14.57
C PHE A 161 -20.24 -5.16 -13.04
N LEU A 162 -20.48 -3.95 -12.52
CA LEU A 162 -20.54 -3.69 -11.08
C LEU A 162 -21.59 -4.56 -10.38
N GLN A 163 -22.75 -4.80 -11.00
CA GLN A 163 -23.82 -5.60 -10.39
C GLN A 163 -23.39 -7.05 -10.18
N ASP A 164 -22.78 -7.67 -11.19
CA ASP A 164 -22.33 -9.05 -11.10
C ASP A 164 -21.04 -9.17 -10.25
N ALA A 165 -20.15 -8.18 -10.32
CA ALA A 165 -18.98 -8.08 -9.45
C ALA A 165 -19.36 -7.99 -7.98
N TYR A 166 -20.39 -7.18 -7.64
CA TYR A 166 -20.90 -7.12 -6.27
C TYR A 166 -21.45 -8.47 -5.78
N ARG A 167 -22.23 -9.18 -6.61
CA ARG A 167 -22.75 -10.51 -6.27
C ARG A 167 -21.61 -11.50 -6.02
N THR A 168 -20.62 -11.51 -6.91
CA THR A 168 -19.42 -12.35 -6.79
C THR A 168 -18.65 -12.06 -5.51
N ALA A 169 -18.41 -10.77 -5.21
CA ALA A 169 -17.74 -10.34 -3.99
C ALA A 169 -18.50 -10.77 -2.73
N ALA A 170 -19.82 -10.54 -2.68
CA ALA A 170 -20.65 -10.89 -1.54
C ALA A 170 -20.66 -12.40 -1.27
N THR A 171 -20.80 -13.22 -2.32
CA THR A 171 -20.75 -14.68 -2.22
C THR A 171 -19.40 -15.16 -1.73
N THR A 172 -18.30 -14.64 -2.31
CA THR A 172 -16.93 -15.02 -1.94
C THR A 172 -16.63 -14.67 -0.48
N LEU A 173 -16.95 -13.45 -0.04
CA LEU A 173 -16.75 -13.03 1.34
C LEU A 173 -17.57 -13.88 2.33
N THR A 174 -18.83 -14.20 2.00
CA THR A 174 -19.67 -15.07 2.84
C THR A 174 -19.08 -16.47 2.97
N ILE A 175 -18.58 -17.05 1.88
CA ILE A 175 -17.93 -18.35 1.90
C ILE A 175 -16.69 -18.32 2.80
N ARG A 176 -15.86 -17.27 2.70
CA ARG A 176 -14.63 -17.14 3.51
C ARG A 176 -14.93 -16.90 4.99
N GLU A 177 -15.94 -16.11 5.33
CA GLU A 177 -16.35 -15.90 6.73
C GLU A 177 -16.72 -17.21 7.45
N HIS A 178 -17.33 -18.15 6.74
CA HIS A 178 -17.84 -19.40 7.30
C HIS A 178 -16.97 -20.61 6.98
N ALA A 179 -15.85 -20.43 6.29
CA ALA A 179 -14.95 -21.53 5.97
C ALA A 179 -14.28 -22.10 7.23
N THR A 180 -14.16 -23.42 7.28
CA THR A 180 -13.48 -24.12 8.39
C THR A 180 -11.96 -24.12 8.24
N THR A 181 -11.47 -23.89 7.03
CA THR A 181 -10.05 -23.75 6.70
C THR A 181 -9.86 -22.42 5.98
N ALA A 182 -8.83 -21.69 6.34
CA ALA A 182 -8.57 -20.33 5.82
C ALA A 182 -9.81 -19.43 5.93
N GLY A 183 -10.48 -19.46 7.08
CA GLY A 183 -11.68 -18.72 7.39
C GLY A 183 -11.48 -17.71 8.52
N PHE A 184 -12.58 -17.08 8.94
CA PHE A 184 -12.54 -16.11 10.02
C PHE A 184 -12.38 -16.77 11.38
N ASN A 185 -11.39 -16.31 12.16
CA ASN A 185 -11.14 -16.75 13.55
C ASN A 185 -11.67 -15.68 14.53
N PRO A 186 -12.82 -15.93 15.19
CA PRO A 186 -13.43 -14.93 16.07
C PRO A 186 -12.61 -14.64 17.34
N ALA A 187 -11.73 -15.55 17.77
CA ALA A 187 -10.89 -15.35 18.96
C ALA A 187 -9.83 -14.25 18.74
N TYR A 188 -9.40 -14.06 17.50
CA TYR A 188 -8.43 -13.03 17.13
C TYR A 188 -9.07 -11.88 16.35
N GLY A 189 -10.27 -12.06 15.79
CA GLY A 189 -10.91 -11.11 14.91
C GLY A 189 -10.23 -10.99 13.53
N LEU A 190 -9.54 -12.05 13.11
CA LEU A 190 -8.70 -12.12 11.91
C LEU A 190 -9.04 -13.34 11.06
N PHE A 191 -8.68 -13.31 9.79
CA PHE A 191 -8.73 -14.46 8.91
C PHE A 191 -7.45 -15.29 9.02
N THR A 192 -7.60 -16.62 9.00
CA THR A 192 -6.52 -17.59 8.92
C THR A 192 -6.22 -17.97 7.47
N GLY A 193 -5.10 -18.63 7.24
CA GLY A 193 -4.66 -19.10 5.94
C GLY A 193 -3.29 -18.54 5.57
N ALA A 194 -2.80 -18.84 4.36
CA ALA A 194 -1.51 -18.38 3.91
C ALA A 194 -1.44 -16.84 3.75
N SER A 195 -0.22 -16.30 3.74
CA SER A 195 0.04 -14.92 3.35
C SER A 195 -0.22 -14.72 1.85
N PHE A 196 -0.69 -13.54 1.47
CA PHE A 196 -0.94 -13.19 0.08
C PHE A 196 0.30 -13.49 -0.79
N PHE A 197 0.09 -14.20 -1.87
CA PHE A 197 1.02 -14.74 -2.86
C PHE A 197 2.20 -15.60 -2.33
N ASN A 198 2.40 -15.76 -1.04
CA ASN A 198 3.43 -16.60 -0.46
C ASN A 198 3.04 -18.07 -0.50
N ASP A 199 3.13 -18.69 -1.67
CA ASP A 199 2.60 -20.02 -1.96
C ASP A 199 3.60 -21.18 -1.78
N GLY A 200 4.80 -20.90 -1.28
CA GLY A 200 5.84 -21.91 -1.02
C GLY A 200 6.42 -21.85 0.39
N ILE A 201 7.17 -22.90 0.79
CA ILE A 201 7.81 -22.96 2.12
C ILE A 201 8.77 -21.81 2.39
N ALA A 202 9.33 -21.21 1.35
CA ALA A 202 10.20 -20.03 1.48
C ALA A 202 9.43 -18.77 1.91
N GLY A 203 8.11 -18.78 1.84
CA GLY A 203 7.24 -17.71 2.37
C GLY A 203 7.19 -17.67 3.90
N TYR A 204 7.72 -18.66 4.63
CA TYR A 204 7.51 -18.81 6.07
C TYR A 204 8.83 -18.99 6.84
N PRO A 205 8.97 -18.38 8.04
CA PRO A 205 10.22 -18.42 8.83
C PRO A 205 10.66 -19.83 9.19
N ALA A 206 9.72 -20.68 9.61
CA ALA A 206 9.95 -22.10 9.85
C ALA A 206 9.15 -22.91 8.82
N PRO A 207 9.77 -23.88 8.12
CA PRO A 207 9.01 -24.79 7.27
C PRO A 207 8.05 -25.61 8.14
N PRO A 208 6.83 -25.90 7.65
CA PRO A 208 5.93 -26.80 8.35
C PRO A 208 6.58 -28.18 8.56
N ALA A 209 6.31 -28.79 9.71
CA ALA A 209 6.93 -30.08 10.07
C ALA A 209 6.53 -31.24 9.13
N ASP A 210 5.38 -31.11 8.47
CA ASP A 210 4.83 -32.06 7.50
C ASP A 210 5.15 -31.70 6.03
N ALA A 211 5.97 -30.66 5.79
CA ALA A 211 6.41 -30.32 4.44
C ALA A 211 7.26 -31.46 3.87
N THR A 212 6.99 -31.81 2.61
CA THR A 212 7.67 -32.89 1.86
C THR A 212 8.49 -32.31 0.69
N GLU A 213 9.16 -33.19 -0.05
CA GLU A 213 9.92 -32.78 -1.24
C GLU A 213 9.07 -32.11 -2.33
N SER A 214 7.76 -32.34 -2.35
CA SER A 214 6.83 -31.72 -3.31
C SER A 214 6.37 -30.32 -2.90
N VAL A 215 7.11 -29.65 -2.05
CA VAL A 215 6.85 -28.28 -1.54
C VAL A 215 7.02 -27.18 -2.59
N SER A 216 7.00 -27.54 -3.84
CA SER A 216 7.18 -26.60 -4.93
C SER A 216 6.00 -25.64 -5.08
N THR A 217 4.80 -26.06 -4.72
CA THR A 217 3.59 -25.27 -4.90
C THR A 217 2.62 -25.52 -3.76
N GLY A 218 1.93 -24.48 -3.32
CA GLY A 218 0.84 -24.60 -2.38
C GLY A 218 1.31 -24.74 -0.93
N SER A 219 1.41 -23.63 -0.24
CA SER A 219 1.58 -23.57 1.21
C SER A 219 0.36 -24.13 1.97
N MET A 220 -0.66 -24.48 1.25
CA MET A 220 -1.84 -25.20 1.71
C MET A 220 -1.72 -26.66 1.26
N PRO A 221 -2.01 -27.61 2.08
CA PRO A 221 -2.76 -27.55 3.33
C PRO A 221 -1.90 -27.69 4.60
N TRP A 222 -0.71 -27.15 4.67
CA TRP A 222 0.13 -27.30 5.88
C TRP A 222 -0.58 -26.73 7.12
N PRO A 223 -0.78 -27.51 8.17
CA PRO A 223 -1.60 -27.08 9.33
C PRO A 223 -1.10 -25.81 10.00
N GLY A 224 0.20 -25.63 10.12
CA GLY A 224 0.79 -24.44 10.74
C GLY A 224 0.53 -23.16 9.94
N VAL A 225 0.55 -23.25 8.61
CA VAL A 225 0.24 -22.12 7.71
C VAL A 225 -1.28 -21.90 7.64
N ALA A 226 -2.05 -22.99 7.48
CA ALA A 226 -3.51 -22.90 7.36
C ALA A 226 -4.19 -22.29 8.59
N SER A 227 -3.61 -22.46 9.78
CA SER A 227 -4.11 -21.92 11.05
C SER A 227 -3.47 -20.58 11.45
N GLY A 228 -2.39 -20.17 10.79
CA GLY A 228 -1.75 -18.88 10.98
C GLY A 228 -2.59 -17.72 10.44
N MET A 229 -2.29 -16.53 10.90
CA MET A 229 -2.87 -15.27 10.44
C MET A 229 -1.72 -14.39 9.94
N TYR A 230 -1.87 -13.85 8.74
CA TYR A 230 -0.82 -13.08 8.06
C TYR A 230 -1.31 -11.69 7.73
N LEU A 231 -0.39 -10.74 7.76
CA LEU A 231 -0.68 -9.32 7.65
C LEU A 231 -1.38 -9.00 6.33
N SER A 232 -0.72 -9.21 5.20
CA SER A 232 -1.22 -8.82 3.87
C SER A 232 -2.58 -9.44 3.53
N THR A 233 -2.79 -10.71 3.88
CA THR A 233 -4.07 -11.39 3.66
C THR A 233 -5.20 -10.72 4.44
N ASN A 234 -4.97 -10.36 5.70
CA ASN A 234 -5.97 -9.67 6.52
C ASN A 234 -6.26 -8.25 6.02
N GLU A 235 -5.26 -7.57 5.49
CA GLU A 235 -5.40 -6.25 4.88
C GLU A 235 -6.21 -6.30 3.58
N LEU A 236 -6.06 -7.35 2.79
CA LEU A 236 -6.90 -7.58 1.61
C LEU A 236 -8.36 -7.88 1.98
N TYR A 237 -8.62 -8.63 3.05
CA TYR A 237 -9.99 -8.79 3.57
C TYR A 237 -10.59 -7.46 4.03
N TYR A 238 -9.79 -6.63 4.70
CA TYR A 238 -10.23 -5.27 5.06
C TYR A 238 -10.61 -4.47 3.82
N ALA A 239 -9.73 -4.42 2.80
CA ALA A 239 -9.99 -3.72 1.55
C ALA A 239 -11.22 -4.29 0.81
N ALA A 240 -11.40 -5.61 0.80
CA ALA A 240 -12.54 -6.26 0.19
C ALA A 240 -13.87 -5.86 0.86
N TYR A 241 -13.94 -5.78 2.20
CA TYR A 241 -15.14 -5.28 2.89
C TYR A 241 -15.40 -3.80 2.61
N VAL A 242 -14.37 -2.96 2.56
CA VAL A 242 -14.52 -1.54 2.18
C VAL A 242 -15.07 -1.43 0.76
N ASN A 243 -14.52 -2.19 -0.17
CA ASN A 243 -14.93 -2.15 -1.57
C ASN A 243 -16.33 -2.77 -1.79
N ALA A 244 -16.68 -3.84 -1.08
CA ALA A 244 -18.04 -4.39 -1.09
C ALA A 244 -19.07 -3.37 -0.57
N ALA A 245 -18.73 -2.60 0.48
CA ALA A 245 -19.58 -1.51 0.97
C ALA A 245 -19.74 -0.39 -0.07
N ASN A 246 -18.66 -0.05 -0.79
CA ASN A 246 -18.67 0.95 -1.85
C ASN A 246 -19.53 0.50 -3.05
N MET A 247 -19.34 -0.74 -3.51
CA MET A 247 -20.16 -1.37 -4.56
C MET A 247 -21.65 -1.38 -4.17
N ALA A 248 -21.95 -1.84 -2.95
CA ALA A 248 -23.32 -1.87 -2.41
C ALA A 248 -23.94 -0.46 -2.38
N GLY A 249 -23.18 0.54 -1.92
CA GLY A 249 -23.61 1.94 -1.91
C GLY A 249 -23.91 2.48 -3.31
N LYS A 250 -23.03 2.19 -4.28
CA LYS A 250 -23.20 2.62 -5.68
C LYS A 250 -24.40 1.95 -6.38
N LEU A 251 -24.73 0.73 -5.96
CA LEU A 251 -25.88 -0.02 -6.45
C LEU A 251 -27.18 0.30 -5.71
N GLY A 252 -27.15 1.15 -4.68
CA GLY A 252 -28.33 1.50 -3.89
C GLY A 252 -28.86 0.34 -3.02
N ARG A 253 -27.96 -0.53 -2.54
CA ARG A 253 -28.33 -1.63 -1.64
C ARG A 253 -28.84 -1.10 -0.29
N PRO A 254 -29.58 -1.91 0.50
CA PRO A 254 -30.08 -1.49 1.80
C PRO A 254 -28.99 -0.94 2.72
N ALA A 255 -29.29 0.14 3.43
CA ALA A 255 -28.33 0.79 4.34
C ALA A 255 -27.76 -0.16 5.40
N ALA A 256 -28.54 -1.14 5.88
CA ALA A 256 -28.10 -2.14 6.83
C ALA A 256 -27.00 -3.07 6.24
N GLU A 257 -27.09 -3.43 4.97
CA GLU A 257 -26.11 -4.24 4.24
C GLU A 257 -24.79 -3.48 4.11
N ILE A 258 -24.85 -2.21 3.69
CA ILE A 258 -23.68 -1.33 3.60
C ILE A 258 -23.01 -1.16 4.98
N ALA A 259 -23.81 -0.90 6.01
CA ALA A 259 -23.33 -0.76 7.38
C ALA A 259 -22.70 -2.06 7.91
N GLY A 260 -23.22 -3.22 7.52
CA GLY A 260 -22.66 -4.52 7.85
C GLY A 260 -21.22 -4.70 7.33
N TYR A 261 -20.98 -4.38 6.06
CA TYR A 261 -19.61 -4.43 5.50
C TYR A 261 -18.68 -3.42 6.15
N ARG A 262 -19.12 -2.17 6.37
CA ARG A 262 -18.33 -1.14 7.06
C ARG A 262 -17.96 -1.54 8.48
N SER A 263 -18.88 -2.17 9.20
CA SER A 263 -18.63 -2.66 10.57
C SER A 263 -17.57 -3.76 10.59
N ARG A 264 -17.64 -4.72 9.64
CA ARG A 264 -16.62 -5.77 9.51
C ARG A 264 -15.25 -5.19 9.16
N ALA A 265 -15.20 -4.25 8.22
CA ALA A 265 -13.96 -3.53 7.89
C ALA A 265 -13.38 -2.83 9.12
N ALA A 266 -14.18 -2.08 9.86
CA ALA A 266 -13.72 -1.37 11.06
C ALA A 266 -13.19 -2.32 12.14
N ALA A 267 -13.90 -3.43 12.39
CA ALA A 267 -13.48 -4.44 13.33
C ALA A 267 -12.15 -5.09 12.93
N LEU A 268 -12.00 -5.41 11.63
CA LEU A 268 -10.79 -6.02 11.10
C LEU A 268 -9.59 -5.04 11.16
N ARG A 269 -9.79 -3.76 10.79
CA ARG A 269 -8.76 -2.73 10.96
C ARG A 269 -8.29 -2.63 12.40
N THR A 270 -9.23 -2.66 13.36
CA THR A 270 -8.90 -2.64 14.79
C THR A 270 -8.07 -3.87 15.17
N ALA A 271 -8.49 -5.07 14.74
CA ALA A 271 -7.76 -6.31 15.03
C ALA A 271 -6.35 -6.31 14.41
N ILE A 272 -6.19 -5.84 13.16
CA ILE A 272 -4.90 -5.72 12.50
C ILE A 272 -3.97 -4.82 13.32
N ASN A 273 -4.42 -3.62 13.68
CA ASN A 273 -3.62 -2.68 14.46
C ASN A 273 -3.26 -3.22 15.86
N GLN A 274 -4.17 -3.90 16.53
CA GLN A 274 -3.92 -4.45 17.86
C GLN A 274 -3.00 -5.67 17.84
N ARG A 275 -3.06 -6.49 16.79
CA ARG A 275 -2.41 -7.80 16.76
C ARG A 275 -1.08 -7.80 16.01
N PHE A 276 -0.95 -7.00 14.94
CA PHE A 276 0.25 -7.00 14.12
C PHE A 276 1.17 -5.79 14.39
N TRP A 277 0.64 -4.63 14.82
CA TRP A 277 1.51 -3.50 15.10
C TRP A 277 2.52 -3.82 16.20
N ASN A 278 3.80 -3.55 15.94
CA ASN A 278 4.91 -3.80 16.86
C ASN A 278 5.65 -2.50 17.16
N PRO A 279 5.39 -1.86 18.30
CA PRO A 279 6.04 -0.59 18.64
C PRO A 279 7.55 -0.73 18.87
N ALA A 280 8.07 -1.94 19.11
CA ALA A 280 9.51 -2.16 19.31
C ALA A 280 10.29 -2.11 17.99
N THR A 281 9.66 -2.51 16.88
CA THR A 281 10.25 -2.46 15.54
C THR A 281 9.81 -1.24 14.74
N GLY A 282 8.71 -0.59 15.17
CA GLY A 282 8.06 0.48 14.42
C GLY A 282 7.37 0.02 13.14
N LEU A 283 7.11 -1.27 13.01
CA LEU A 283 6.50 -1.92 11.83
C LEU A 283 5.35 -2.83 12.27
N TYR A 284 4.55 -3.30 11.30
CA TYR A 284 3.67 -4.43 11.50
C TYR A 284 4.47 -5.73 11.42
N ASP A 285 4.19 -6.68 12.32
CA ASP A 285 4.73 -8.03 12.26
C ASP A 285 4.10 -8.80 11.09
N TYR A 286 4.87 -9.68 10.45
CA TYR A 286 4.45 -10.49 9.33
C TYR A 286 3.31 -11.47 9.69
N GLN A 287 3.45 -12.18 10.82
CA GLN A 287 2.59 -13.29 11.17
C GLN A 287 2.19 -13.32 12.65
N LEU A 288 1.00 -13.86 12.89
CA LEU A 288 0.50 -14.28 14.20
C LEU A 288 0.10 -15.75 14.08
N LEU A 289 0.76 -16.63 14.85
CA LEU A 289 0.49 -18.06 14.81
C LEU A 289 -0.74 -18.42 15.67
N ALA A 290 -1.27 -19.63 15.48
CA ALA A 290 -2.47 -20.10 16.18
C ALA A 290 -2.34 -20.16 17.71
N ASP A 291 -1.11 -20.29 18.23
CA ASP A 291 -0.80 -20.25 19.66
C ASP A 291 -0.63 -18.83 20.24
N GLY A 292 -0.80 -17.81 19.39
CA GLY A 292 -0.64 -16.40 19.73
C GLY A 292 0.80 -15.89 19.65
N SER A 293 1.77 -16.72 19.27
CA SER A 293 3.14 -16.28 19.04
C SER A 293 3.23 -15.40 17.78
N ARG A 294 4.12 -14.39 17.82
CA ARG A 294 4.28 -13.39 16.76
C ARG A 294 5.61 -13.61 16.02
N GLY A 295 5.57 -13.47 14.71
CA GLY A 295 6.77 -13.42 13.88
C GLY A 295 7.07 -11.99 13.48
N ALA A 296 8.00 -11.37 14.22
CA ALA A 296 8.43 -9.98 14.02
C ALA A 296 9.36 -9.85 12.80
N PHE A 297 8.84 -10.19 11.63
CA PHE A 297 9.51 -10.05 10.34
C PHE A 297 8.79 -8.98 9.53
N GLN A 298 9.51 -8.34 8.61
CA GLN A 298 8.91 -7.45 7.63
C GLN A 298 8.28 -8.27 6.50
N GLU A 299 7.11 -7.86 6.06
CA GLU A 299 6.46 -8.27 4.82
C GLU A 299 6.25 -7.03 3.94
N GLY A 300 6.96 -6.93 2.81
CA GLY A 300 6.91 -5.76 1.94
C GLY A 300 5.51 -5.46 1.42
N THR A 301 4.77 -6.51 1.03
CA THR A 301 3.38 -6.41 0.58
C THR A 301 2.46 -5.89 1.70
N GLY A 302 2.59 -6.44 2.91
CA GLY A 302 1.79 -6.01 4.06
C GLY A 302 2.06 -4.55 4.43
N LEU A 303 3.33 -4.12 4.51
CA LEU A 303 3.65 -2.72 4.76
C LEU A 303 3.07 -1.79 3.69
N ALA A 304 3.13 -2.19 2.41
CA ALA A 304 2.54 -1.42 1.33
C ALA A 304 1.01 -1.32 1.46
N PHE A 305 0.31 -2.43 1.75
CA PHE A 305 -1.14 -2.44 1.92
C PHE A 305 -1.60 -1.64 3.15
N ALA A 306 -0.85 -1.69 4.26
CA ALA A 306 -1.15 -0.86 5.43
C ALA A 306 -1.24 0.64 5.08
N LEU A 307 -0.35 1.10 4.19
CA LEU A 307 -0.32 2.48 3.70
C LEU A 307 -1.38 2.74 2.62
N ILE A 308 -1.47 1.88 1.60
CA ILE A 308 -2.39 2.03 0.46
C ILE A 308 -3.85 2.05 0.93
N PHE A 309 -4.21 1.15 1.83
CA PHE A 309 -5.59 1.03 2.32
C PHE A 309 -5.90 1.93 3.53
N GLY A 310 -4.92 2.70 4.02
CA GLY A 310 -5.09 3.59 5.17
C GLY A 310 -5.40 2.84 6.47
N ILE A 311 -4.85 1.63 6.62
CA ILE A 311 -4.95 0.84 7.86
C ILE A 311 -4.07 1.47 8.93
N ALA A 312 -2.83 1.79 8.58
CA ALA A 312 -1.91 2.54 9.41
C ALA A 312 -2.45 3.97 9.67
N ASN A 313 -2.35 4.41 10.91
CA ASN A 313 -2.58 5.82 11.24
C ASN A 313 -1.36 6.67 10.79
N PRO A 314 -1.45 8.02 10.81
CA PRO A 314 -0.34 8.88 10.35
C PRO A 314 0.99 8.64 11.08
N ALA A 315 0.98 8.34 12.38
CA ALA A 315 2.20 8.04 13.12
C ALA A 315 2.82 6.68 12.72
N GLN A 316 1.96 5.67 12.57
CA GLN A 316 2.38 4.36 12.07
C GLN A 316 2.89 4.45 10.62
N ALA A 317 2.26 5.25 9.77
CA ALA A 317 2.70 5.46 8.39
C ALA A 317 4.13 6.05 8.36
N ARG A 318 4.38 7.13 9.11
CA ARG A 318 5.74 7.68 9.24
C ARG A 318 6.73 6.66 9.79
N SER A 319 6.33 5.89 10.78
CA SER A 319 7.19 4.84 11.35
C SER A 319 7.55 3.77 10.33
N ILE A 320 6.57 3.30 9.52
CA ILE A 320 6.81 2.35 8.44
C ILE A 320 7.83 2.92 7.44
N LEU A 321 7.63 4.15 6.99
CA LEU A 321 8.52 4.82 6.04
C LEU A 321 9.95 4.97 6.57
N GLY A 322 10.11 5.21 7.88
CA GLY A 322 11.42 5.35 8.51
C GLY A 322 12.13 4.03 8.87
N HIS A 323 11.40 2.92 9.03
CA HIS A 323 11.97 1.65 9.51
C HIS A 323 11.92 0.52 8.49
N ALA A 324 11.11 0.62 7.43
CA ALA A 324 11.08 -0.39 6.37
C ALA A 324 12.46 -0.56 5.73
N ARG A 325 12.84 -1.82 5.49
CA ARG A 325 14.13 -2.18 4.91
C ARG A 325 13.96 -2.53 3.44
N GLU A 326 14.63 -1.78 2.59
CA GLU A 326 14.80 -2.07 1.19
C GLU A 326 16.16 -2.74 0.96
N LEU A 327 16.21 -3.65 -0.01
CA LEU A 327 17.47 -4.19 -0.52
C LEU A 327 18.06 -3.26 -1.59
N ALA A 328 19.23 -3.57 -2.08
CA ALA A 328 19.88 -2.76 -3.11
C ALA A 328 19.00 -2.57 -4.37
N TRP A 329 18.20 -3.58 -4.70
CA TRP A 329 17.37 -3.60 -5.91
C TRP A 329 15.86 -3.50 -5.66
N GLY A 330 15.43 -3.18 -4.46
CA GLY A 330 14.04 -2.84 -4.17
C GLY A 330 13.51 -3.41 -2.86
N MET A 331 12.22 -3.21 -2.63
CA MET A 331 11.52 -3.75 -1.47
C MET A 331 11.48 -5.29 -1.55
N PRO A 332 12.03 -6.00 -0.54
CA PRO A 332 11.92 -7.45 -0.49
C PRO A 332 10.49 -7.90 -0.14
N ASP A 333 10.14 -9.10 -0.54
CA ASP A 333 8.88 -9.72 -0.11
C ASP A 333 8.86 -9.89 1.41
N THR A 334 9.79 -10.65 1.98
CA THR A 334 9.98 -10.73 3.43
C THR A 334 11.44 -10.47 3.83
N PHE A 335 11.67 -9.96 5.05
CA PHE A 335 12.99 -9.62 5.58
C PHE A 335 13.01 -9.74 7.12
N PRO A 336 14.13 -10.09 7.77
CA PRO A 336 15.45 -10.45 7.22
C PRO A 336 15.51 -11.88 6.66
N ASN A 337 16.73 -12.27 6.20
CA ASN A 337 17.02 -13.66 5.84
C ASN A 337 16.67 -14.60 7.00
N TRP A 338 15.90 -15.65 6.72
CA TRP A 338 15.69 -16.71 7.68
C TRP A 338 16.89 -17.63 7.74
N ALA A 339 17.11 -18.29 8.88
CA ALA A 339 18.33 -19.03 9.18
C ALA A 339 18.80 -20.03 8.09
N ARG A 340 17.87 -20.52 7.26
CA ARG A 340 18.14 -21.44 6.16
C ARG A 340 18.49 -20.77 4.82
N TYR A 341 18.44 -19.43 4.74
CA TYR A 341 18.73 -18.64 3.55
C TYR A 341 19.85 -17.63 3.80
N SER A 342 20.38 -17.07 2.73
CA SER A 342 21.43 -16.04 2.74
C SER A 342 21.29 -15.16 1.50
N ASP A 343 22.00 -14.03 1.45
CA ASP A 343 21.98 -13.15 0.28
C ASP A 343 22.46 -13.84 -1.01
N ALA A 344 23.38 -14.81 -0.88
CA ALA A 344 23.84 -15.63 -2.01
C ALA A 344 22.86 -16.75 -2.39
N GLN A 345 21.98 -17.13 -1.50
CA GLN A 345 20.96 -18.16 -1.70
C GLN A 345 19.64 -17.69 -1.04
N PRO A 346 19.00 -16.66 -1.57
CA PRO A 346 17.76 -16.14 -0.99
C PRO A 346 16.63 -17.15 -1.15
N GLY A 347 15.67 -17.11 -0.26
CA GLY A 347 14.44 -17.87 -0.40
C GLY A 347 13.56 -17.29 -1.50
N ARG A 348 12.75 -18.12 -2.21
CA ARG A 348 11.83 -17.64 -3.26
C ARG A 348 10.92 -16.49 -2.78
N HIS A 349 10.59 -16.45 -1.49
CA HIS A 349 9.79 -15.40 -0.85
C HIS A 349 10.53 -14.75 0.33
N ASN A 350 11.84 -14.92 0.45
CA ASN A 350 12.59 -14.37 1.58
C ASN A 350 13.88 -13.71 1.15
N ALA A 351 14.03 -12.46 1.48
CA ALA A 351 15.16 -11.59 1.13
C ALA A 351 15.45 -11.56 -0.40
N ILE A 352 14.39 -11.56 -1.17
CA ILE A 352 14.38 -11.55 -2.63
C ILE A 352 13.38 -10.50 -3.12
N VAL A 353 13.57 -9.99 -4.32
CA VAL A 353 12.75 -8.91 -4.88
C VAL A 353 11.78 -9.44 -5.92
N TRP A 354 10.51 -9.15 -5.71
CA TRP A 354 9.44 -9.37 -6.68
C TRP A 354 8.97 -8.01 -7.21
N PRO A 355 9.00 -7.75 -8.51
CA PRO A 355 8.51 -6.49 -9.08
C PRO A 355 7.06 -6.14 -8.69
N LEU A 356 6.21 -7.13 -8.45
CA LEU A 356 4.90 -6.95 -7.85
C LEU A 356 4.96 -6.17 -6.52
N VAL A 357 5.86 -6.59 -5.61
CA VAL A 357 6.03 -5.93 -4.30
C VAL A 357 6.61 -4.53 -4.47
N MET A 358 7.56 -4.37 -5.41
CA MET A 358 8.10 -3.06 -5.77
C MET A 358 7.00 -2.11 -6.25
N GLY A 359 6.08 -2.58 -7.10
CA GLY A 359 4.95 -1.77 -7.59
C GLY A 359 4.04 -1.30 -6.47
N LEU A 360 3.67 -2.21 -5.57
CA LEU A 360 2.84 -1.88 -4.41
C LEU A 360 3.55 -0.92 -3.45
N TRP A 361 4.84 -1.13 -3.22
CA TRP A 361 5.64 -0.22 -2.39
C TRP A 361 5.77 1.18 -3.00
N ALA A 362 6.08 1.27 -4.30
CA ALA A 362 6.13 2.55 -5.01
C ALA A 362 4.78 3.29 -4.98
N LYS A 363 3.65 2.56 -5.12
CA LYS A 363 2.31 3.12 -4.97
C LYS A 363 2.09 3.67 -3.55
N ALA A 364 2.53 2.95 -2.52
CA ALA A 364 2.46 3.41 -1.14
C ALA A 364 3.30 4.68 -0.94
N LEU A 365 4.55 4.69 -1.40
CA LEU A 365 5.45 5.85 -1.33
C LEU A 365 4.85 7.09 -2.03
N ALA A 366 4.35 6.92 -3.25
CA ALA A 366 3.70 8.02 -3.99
C ALA A 366 2.48 8.56 -3.25
N GLY A 367 1.65 7.67 -2.67
CA GLY A 367 0.48 8.02 -1.89
C GLY A 367 0.80 8.77 -0.59
N GLN A 368 1.95 8.48 0.03
CA GLN A 368 2.43 9.15 1.24
C GLN A 368 3.24 10.43 0.93
N GLY A 369 3.50 10.73 -0.35
CA GLY A 369 4.30 11.90 -0.73
C GLY A 369 5.81 11.69 -0.71
N GLU A 370 6.27 10.45 -0.49
CA GLU A 370 7.69 10.07 -0.43
C GLU A 370 8.33 10.03 -1.82
N GLN A 371 8.55 11.20 -2.39
CA GLN A 371 8.99 11.37 -3.78
C GLN A 371 10.34 10.70 -4.07
N ASN A 372 11.30 10.77 -3.15
CA ASN A 372 12.64 10.21 -3.35
C ASN A 372 12.59 8.67 -3.33
N GLY A 373 11.84 8.09 -2.40
CA GLY A 373 11.61 6.65 -2.34
C GLY A 373 10.91 6.13 -3.58
N PHE A 374 9.84 6.82 -4.00
CA PHE A 374 9.11 6.51 -5.23
C PHE A 374 10.03 6.55 -6.47
N ALA A 375 10.84 7.62 -6.60
CA ALA A 375 11.79 7.76 -7.72
C ALA A 375 12.83 6.63 -7.74
N ALA A 376 13.36 6.29 -6.58
CA ALA A 376 14.36 5.22 -6.44
C ALA A 376 13.78 3.86 -6.82
N GLU A 377 12.59 3.51 -6.32
CA GLU A 377 11.95 2.22 -6.58
C GLU A 377 11.55 2.08 -8.06
N THR A 378 11.00 3.14 -8.66
CA THR A 378 10.66 3.18 -10.08
C THR A 378 11.91 3.03 -10.97
N ALA A 379 13.00 3.72 -10.62
CA ALA A 379 14.27 3.60 -11.34
C ALA A 379 14.90 2.21 -11.21
N ARG A 380 14.80 1.56 -10.05
CA ARG A 380 15.27 0.17 -9.85
C ARG A 380 14.53 -0.79 -10.78
N LEU A 381 13.19 -0.72 -10.81
CA LEU A 381 12.40 -1.62 -11.68
C LEU A 381 12.70 -1.37 -13.17
N ALA A 382 12.80 -0.11 -13.61
CA ALA A 382 13.19 0.20 -14.98
C ALA A 382 14.58 -0.37 -15.33
N LYS A 383 15.57 -0.24 -14.44
CA LYS A 383 16.92 -0.80 -14.63
C LYS A 383 16.95 -2.33 -14.61
N LEU A 384 16.11 -2.98 -13.79
CA LEU A 384 15.96 -4.43 -13.80
C LEU A 384 15.42 -4.90 -15.16
N ALA A 385 14.42 -4.19 -15.70
CA ALA A 385 13.86 -4.52 -17.01
C ALA A 385 14.85 -4.29 -18.15
N ASP A 386 15.59 -3.17 -18.13
CA ASP A 386 16.62 -2.86 -19.12
C ASP A 386 17.78 -3.86 -19.07
N GLY A 387 18.38 -4.07 -17.90
CA GLY A 387 19.54 -4.93 -17.70
C GLY A 387 19.28 -6.43 -17.92
N ASN A 388 18.02 -6.87 -17.81
CA ASN A 388 17.63 -8.27 -17.99
C ASN A 388 16.78 -8.50 -19.25
N SER A 389 16.72 -7.52 -20.17
CA SER A 389 16.00 -7.59 -21.45
C SER A 389 14.52 -7.91 -21.32
N GLY A 390 13.84 -7.39 -20.31
CA GLY A 390 12.41 -7.54 -20.10
C GLY A 390 12.00 -7.65 -18.63
N PHE A 391 10.70 -7.84 -18.42
CA PHE A 391 10.09 -7.93 -17.10
C PHE A 391 10.07 -9.38 -16.62
N TRP A 392 10.97 -9.72 -15.72
CA TRP A 392 11.05 -11.03 -15.08
C TRP A 392 10.25 -11.08 -13.78
N GLU A 393 9.90 -12.27 -13.35
CA GLU A 393 9.08 -12.51 -12.16
C GLU A 393 9.80 -12.12 -10.87
N ILE A 394 11.08 -12.51 -10.74
CA ILE A 394 11.86 -12.40 -9.50
C ILE A 394 13.31 -12.03 -9.80
N HIS A 395 13.92 -11.26 -8.90
CA HIS A 395 15.33 -10.88 -8.97
C HIS A 395 16.01 -11.04 -7.61
N ASN A 396 17.29 -11.37 -7.62
CA ASN A 396 18.12 -11.31 -6.43
C ASN A 396 18.20 -9.86 -5.91
N GLY A 397 17.79 -9.64 -4.68
CA GLY A 397 17.68 -8.30 -4.09
C GLY A 397 19.02 -7.59 -3.86
N THR A 398 20.14 -8.33 -3.82
CA THR A 398 21.48 -7.78 -3.64
C THR A 398 22.15 -7.47 -4.97
N THR A 399 22.00 -8.34 -5.97
CA THR A 399 22.74 -8.24 -7.25
C THR A 399 21.91 -7.73 -8.42
N GLY A 400 20.58 -7.82 -8.35
CA GLY A 400 19.67 -7.46 -9.44
C GLY A 400 19.57 -8.49 -10.57
N VAL A 401 20.33 -9.58 -10.51
CA VAL A 401 20.24 -10.63 -11.53
C VAL A 401 18.94 -11.41 -11.40
N VAL A 402 18.46 -11.98 -12.50
CA VAL A 402 17.30 -12.85 -12.53
C VAL A 402 17.57 -14.08 -11.65
N ASP A 403 16.69 -14.31 -10.67
CA ASP A 403 16.84 -15.39 -9.69
C ASP A 403 15.46 -15.78 -9.15
N GLY A 404 15.08 -17.04 -9.29
CA GLY A 404 13.79 -17.55 -8.81
C GLY A 404 13.77 -17.92 -7.33
N GLY A 405 14.93 -17.88 -6.68
CA GLY A 405 15.09 -18.18 -5.25
C GLY A 405 15.02 -19.67 -4.91
N TRP A 406 15.35 -19.97 -3.67
CA TRP A 406 15.45 -21.32 -3.14
C TRP A 406 14.21 -21.69 -2.32
N GLN A 407 13.77 -22.94 -2.45
CA GLN A 407 12.89 -23.63 -1.50
C GLN A 407 13.74 -24.64 -0.73
N ARG A 408 13.85 -24.49 0.60
CA ARG A 408 14.68 -25.37 1.44
C ARG A 408 13.89 -25.89 2.61
N LEU A 409 13.91 -27.20 2.78
CA LEU A 409 13.41 -27.92 3.94
C LEU A 409 14.61 -28.48 4.71
N GLY A 410 15.12 -27.74 5.69
CA GLY A 410 16.37 -28.04 6.36
C GLY A 410 17.55 -28.12 5.38
N ASP A 411 18.45 -29.09 5.61
CA ASP A 411 19.59 -29.35 4.72
C ASP A 411 19.33 -30.41 3.66
N THR A 412 18.22 -31.13 3.75
CA THR A 412 17.92 -32.34 2.95
C THR A 412 17.18 -32.05 1.66
N VAL A 413 16.30 -31.06 1.64
CA VAL A 413 15.54 -30.66 0.46
C VAL A 413 15.98 -29.28 0.01
N LYS A 414 16.52 -29.20 -1.21
CA LYS A 414 16.95 -27.94 -1.83
C LYS A 414 16.43 -27.92 -3.26
N PHE A 415 15.63 -26.92 -3.56
CA PHE A 415 15.13 -26.68 -4.89
C PHE A 415 15.37 -25.21 -5.25
N HIS A 416 16.06 -24.96 -6.37
CA HIS A 416 16.26 -23.63 -6.92
C HIS A 416 15.32 -23.42 -8.08
N TRP A 417 14.44 -22.44 -7.96
CA TRP A 417 13.48 -22.08 -8.99
C TRP A 417 14.10 -21.20 -10.06
N GLY A 418 13.65 -21.35 -11.31
CA GLY A 418 13.79 -20.30 -12.31
C GLY A 418 12.85 -19.13 -11.97
N SER A 419 13.25 -17.93 -12.34
CA SER A 419 12.32 -16.82 -12.47
C SER A 419 11.66 -16.90 -13.84
N GLU A 420 10.37 -16.61 -13.94
CA GLU A 420 9.65 -16.65 -15.22
C GLU A 420 9.89 -15.36 -16.02
N PRO A 421 10.17 -15.47 -17.33
CA PRO A 421 10.30 -14.32 -18.21
C PRO A 421 8.92 -13.73 -18.54
N ASP A 422 8.93 -12.51 -19.07
CA ASP A 422 7.73 -11.81 -19.56
C ASP A 422 6.57 -11.82 -18.54
N GLN A 423 6.90 -11.65 -17.26
CA GLN A 423 5.90 -11.68 -16.20
C GLN A 423 4.99 -10.45 -16.25
N THR A 424 3.69 -10.69 -16.37
CA THR A 424 2.70 -9.62 -16.61
C THR A 424 2.60 -8.66 -15.43
N TRP A 425 2.53 -9.17 -14.19
CA TRP A 425 2.43 -8.29 -13.02
C TRP A 425 3.68 -7.42 -12.81
N SER A 426 4.85 -7.85 -13.30
CA SER A 426 6.07 -7.04 -13.26
C SER A 426 5.98 -5.85 -14.24
N ALA A 427 5.45 -6.10 -15.43
CA ALA A 427 5.20 -5.06 -16.42
C ALA A 427 4.08 -4.10 -15.97
N THR A 428 2.97 -4.63 -15.45
CA THR A 428 1.88 -3.79 -14.96
C THR A 428 2.23 -3.01 -13.70
N ALA A 429 3.14 -3.50 -12.85
CA ALA A 429 3.71 -2.73 -11.74
C ALA A 429 4.41 -1.46 -12.26
N PHE A 430 5.22 -1.55 -13.31
CA PHE A 430 5.85 -0.38 -13.91
C PHE A 430 4.84 0.57 -14.55
N LEU A 431 3.82 0.05 -15.25
CA LEU A 431 2.73 0.87 -15.79
C LEU A 431 1.97 1.62 -14.70
N ASP A 432 1.71 0.97 -13.57
CA ASP A 432 1.08 1.60 -12.41
C ASP A 432 1.97 2.70 -11.78
N MET A 433 3.28 2.44 -11.64
CA MET A 433 4.23 3.47 -11.20
C MET A 433 4.18 4.72 -12.09
N VAL A 434 3.97 4.55 -13.40
CA VAL A 434 3.79 5.68 -14.32
C VAL A 434 2.41 6.31 -14.14
N HIS A 435 1.33 5.55 -14.25
CA HIS A 435 -0.02 6.11 -14.29
C HIS A 435 -0.43 6.67 -12.93
N THR A 436 -0.37 5.87 -11.86
CA THR A 436 -0.86 6.27 -10.53
C THR A 436 0.22 6.93 -9.67
N GLY A 437 1.49 6.65 -9.93
CA GLY A 437 2.63 7.28 -9.26
C GLY A 437 3.05 8.60 -9.92
N LEU A 438 3.70 8.53 -11.08
CA LEU A 438 4.26 9.70 -11.76
C LEU A 438 3.18 10.73 -12.16
N PHE A 439 2.11 10.27 -12.85
CA PHE A 439 0.99 11.13 -13.23
C PHE A 439 -0.05 11.30 -12.11
N GLY A 440 0.02 10.51 -11.04
CA GLY A 440 -0.85 10.62 -9.88
C GLY A 440 -2.33 10.40 -10.18
N LEU A 441 -2.65 9.54 -11.16
CA LEU A 441 -4.02 9.28 -11.58
C LEU A 441 -4.79 8.54 -10.49
N THR A 442 -5.89 9.12 -10.01
CA THR A 442 -6.79 8.50 -9.05
C THR A 442 -8.20 8.44 -9.61
N PHE A 443 -8.70 7.21 -9.79
CA PHE A 443 -10.03 6.97 -10.34
C PHE A 443 -11.08 7.02 -9.24
N THR A 444 -12.14 7.79 -9.49
CA THR A 444 -13.27 7.97 -8.58
C THR A 444 -14.59 7.67 -9.29
N ASP A 445 -15.67 7.59 -8.54
CA ASP A 445 -17.01 7.42 -9.10
C ASP A 445 -17.55 8.67 -9.82
N ARG A 446 -16.77 9.78 -9.83
CA ARG A 446 -17.12 11.07 -10.47
C ARG A 446 -16.13 11.49 -11.56
N GLY A 447 -15.08 10.70 -11.77
CA GLY A 447 -14.05 11.04 -12.74
C GLY A 447 -12.64 10.72 -12.25
N LEU A 448 -11.66 11.32 -12.90
CA LEU A 448 -10.24 11.15 -12.67
C LEU A 448 -9.68 12.39 -11.95
N THR A 449 -8.91 12.19 -10.90
CA THR A 449 -8.18 13.27 -10.19
C THR A 449 -6.67 13.06 -10.30
N PHE A 450 -5.90 14.11 -10.00
CA PHE A 450 -4.45 14.15 -10.23
C PHE A 450 -3.70 14.51 -8.95
N ALA A 451 -2.69 13.72 -8.61
CA ALA A 451 -1.72 13.99 -7.54
C ALA A 451 -0.31 13.56 -8.00
N PRO A 452 0.24 14.19 -9.08
CA PRO A 452 1.47 13.75 -9.73
C PRO A 452 2.69 13.86 -8.81
N ARG A 453 3.71 13.04 -9.11
CA ARG A 453 5.02 13.04 -8.46
C ARG A 453 6.10 13.01 -9.52
N LEU A 454 6.57 14.19 -9.98
CA LEU A 454 7.65 14.27 -10.97
C LEU A 454 8.98 14.50 -10.26
N PRO A 455 9.85 13.47 -10.18
CA PRO A 455 11.14 13.60 -9.50
C PRO A 455 12.06 14.63 -10.17
N ALA A 456 12.83 15.34 -9.35
CA ALA A 456 13.84 16.28 -9.86
C ALA A 456 14.85 15.54 -10.76
N GLY A 457 15.21 16.15 -11.87
CA GLY A 457 16.15 15.60 -12.84
C GLY A 457 15.54 14.67 -13.91
N TRP A 458 14.26 14.26 -13.75
CA TRP A 458 13.61 13.45 -14.80
C TRP A 458 13.22 14.28 -16.03
N GLY A 459 13.07 15.60 -15.88
CA GLY A 459 12.62 16.52 -16.94
C GLY A 459 11.11 16.46 -17.15
N ASP A 460 10.63 17.40 -17.96
CA ASP A 460 9.22 17.41 -18.34
C ASP A 460 8.83 16.10 -19.03
N VAL A 461 7.60 15.65 -18.79
CA VAL A 461 7.11 14.37 -19.31
C VAL A 461 5.70 14.51 -19.86
N THR A 462 5.42 13.84 -20.98
CA THR A 462 4.10 13.81 -21.61
C THR A 462 3.64 12.37 -21.79
N LEU A 463 2.42 12.08 -21.34
CA LEU A 463 1.68 10.85 -21.63
C LEU A 463 0.63 11.15 -22.70
N ARG A 464 0.78 10.55 -23.89
CA ARG A 464 -0.13 10.74 -25.02
C ARG A 464 -1.09 9.57 -25.16
N ASN A 465 -2.22 9.84 -25.79
CA ASN A 465 -3.21 8.85 -26.22
C ASN A 465 -3.75 8.00 -25.06
N LEU A 466 -3.80 8.54 -23.84
CA LEU A 466 -4.40 7.83 -22.71
C LEU A 466 -5.92 7.89 -22.82
N ARG A 467 -6.55 6.74 -23.00
CA ARG A 467 -8.00 6.66 -23.01
C ARG A 467 -8.55 6.56 -21.60
N TYR A 468 -9.50 7.41 -21.31
CA TYR A 468 -10.30 7.33 -20.10
C TYR A 468 -11.76 7.54 -20.44
N ARG A 469 -12.56 6.47 -20.35
CA ARG A 469 -13.96 6.46 -20.77
C ARG A 469 -14.13 6.99 -22.21
N GLY A 470 -14.89 8.08 -22.41
CA GLY A 470 -15.10 8.70 -23.73
C GLY A 470 -14.01 9.67 -24.18
N ALA A 471 -13.05 9.98 -23.33
CA ALA A 471 -11.99 10.94 -23.61
C ALA A 471 -10.69 10.26 -24.04
N ASN A 472 -9.92 10.94 -24.91
CA ASN A 472 -8.54 10.64 -25.24
C ASN A 472 -7.67 11.78 -24.73
N LEU A 473 -6.79 11.48 -23.77
CA LEU A 473 -6.06 12.48 -23.01
C LEU A 473 -4.58 12.55 -23.45
N THR A 474 -4.08 13.75 -23.64
CA THR A 474 -2.64 14.07 -23.66
C THR A 474 -2.33 14.85 -22.39
N ILE A 475 -1.47 14.32 -21.54
CA ILE A 475 -1.17 14.88 -20.21
C ILE A 475 0.30 15.25 -20.16
N ALA A 476 0.62 16.54 -19.96
CA ALA A 476 1.98 17.03 -19.81
C ALA A 476 2.23 17.50 -18.38
N LEU A 477 3.32 17.04 -17.78
CA LEU A 477 3.82 17.49 -16.49
C LEU A 477 5.08 18.35 -16.71
N HIS A 478 5.13 19.53 -16.11
CA HIS A 478 6.22 20.49 -16.21
C HIS A 478 6.80 20.80 -14.84
N GLY A 479 8.11 20.96 -14.75
CA GLY A 479 8.83 21.29 -13.52
C GLY A 479 9.28 20.06 -12.75
N ALA A 480 9.10 20.04 -11.43
CA ALA A 480 9.42 18.91 -10.56
C ALA A 480 8.65 19.00 -9.25
N GLY A 481 8.48 17.87 -8.56
CA GLY A 481 7.81 17.81 -7.27
C GLY A 481 6.41 17.23 -7.33
N GLY A 482 5.62 17.48 -6.28
CA GLY A 482 4.26 16.95 -6.14
C GLY A 482 3.18 18.02 -5.93
N THR A 483 3.57 19.29 -5.80
CA THR A 483 2.61 20.39 -5.60
C THR A 483 2.18 20.98 -6.94
N ILE A 484 0.89 20.88 -7.27
CA ILE A 484 0.31 21.45 -8.48
C ILE A 484 0.16 22.96 -8.29
N THR A 485 0.87 23.75 -9.07
CA THR A 485 0.75 25.22 -9.09
C THR A 485 -0.13 25.73 -10.23
N SER A 486 -0.28 24.94 -11.29
CA SER A 486 -1.21 25.22 -12.39
C SER A 486 -1.75 23.91 -12.95
N PHE A 487 -3.06 23.86 -13.17
CA PHE A 487 -3.73 22.79 -13.91
C PHE A 487 -4.59 23.41 -14.99
N ARG A 488 -4.39 23.00 -16.23
CA ARG A 488 -5.13 23.49 -17.38
C ARG A 488 -5.73 22.32 -18.17
N LEU A 489 -7.01 22.43 -18.49
CA LEU A 489 -7.69 21.56 -19.43
C LEU A 489 -7.98 22.38 -20.69
N ASP A 490 -7.46 21.94 -21.84
CA ASP A 490 -7.54 22.64 -23.14
C ASP A 490 -7.12 24.11 -23.05
N GLY A 491 -5.99 24.35 -22.38
CA GLY A 491 -5.41 25.69 -22.17
C GLY A 491 -6.16 26.56 -21.15
N ARG A 492 -7.27 26.12 -20.56
CA ARG A 492 -8.05 26.85 -19.57
C ARG A 492 -7.77 26.34 -18.15
N ALA A 493 -7.65 27.27 -17.20
CA ALA A 493 -7.49 26.90 -15.80
C ALA A 493 -8.69 26.05 -15.34
N ALA A 494 -8.41 24.92 -14.67
CA ALA A 494 -9.40 23.98 -14.19
C ALA A 494 -8.96 23.37 -12.85
N PRO A 495 -9.87 22.77 -12.07
CA PRO A 495 -9.50 21.89 -10.97
C PRO A 495 -8.63 20.73 -11.48
N ALA A 496 -7.78 20.15 -10.61
CA ALA A 496 -6.97 18.99 -10.97
C ALA A 496 -7.82 17.70 -11.09
N ALA A 497 -8.77 17.73 -12.01
CA ALA A 497 -9.75 16.66 -12.22
C ALA A 497 -10.29 16.69 -13.65
N VAL A 498 -10.65 15.49 -14.13
CA VAL A 498 -11.38 15.25 -15.37
C VAL A 498 -12.72 14.60 -15.02
N PRO A 499 -13.86 15.21 -15.39
CA PRO A 499 -15.16 14.61 -15.11
C PRO A 499 -15.38 13.33 -15.95
N ASP A 500 -16.16 12.41 -15.41
CA ASP A 500 -16.47 11.11 -16.03
C ASP A 500 -17.31 11.22 -17.32
N THR A 501 -17.82 12.40 -17.62
CA THR A 501 -18.63 12.70 -18.80
C THR A 501 -17.82 13.34 -19.94
N LEU A 502 -16.52 13.59 -19.74
CA LEU A 502 -15.66 14.19 -20.77
C LEU A 502 -15.51 13.22 -21.96
N THR A 503 -15.61 13.75 -23.20
CA THR A 503 -15.51 12.96 -24.43
C THR A 503 -14.71 13.69 -25.49
N GLY A 504 -13.96 12.95 -26.32
CA GLY A 504 -13.14 13.50 -27.40
C GLY A 504 -11.69 13.70 -26.99
N ASP A 505 -10.92 14.42 -27.80
CA ASP A 505 -9.50 14.66 -27.57
C ASP A 505 -9.30 15.89 -26.69
N HIS A 506 -8.50 15.75 -25.62
CA HIS A 506 -8.23 16.80 -24.65
C HIS A 506 -6.75 16.87 -24.28
N THR A 507 -6.28 18.08 -24.00
CA THR A 507 -4.93 18.33 -23.47
C THR A 507 -5.02 18.77 -22.00
N ILE A 508 -4.11 18.23 -21.19
CA ILE A 508 -3.95 18.57 -19.78
C ILE A 508 -2.52 19.00 -19.56
N ASP A 509 -2.32 20.26 -19.12
CA ASP A 509 -1.02 20.81 -18.78
C ASP A 509 -0.96 21.04 -17.27
N VAL A 510 -0.01 20.39 -16.61
CA VAL A 510 0.18 20.49 -15.16
C VAL A 510 1.56 21.04 -14.86
N THR A 511 1.62 22.17 -14.15
CA THR A 511 2.88 22.72 -13.66
C THR A 511 3.05 22.34 -12.19
N LEU A 512 4.22 21.79 -11.89
CA LEU A 512 4.58 21.30 -10.56
C LEU A 512 5.70 22.14 -9.97
N THR A 513 5.67 22.28 -8.66
CA THR A 513 6.83 22.70 -7.88
C THR A 513 7.17 21.60 -6.89
N GLY A 514 8.47 21.45 -6.60
CA GLY A 514 8.91 20.61 -5.50
C GLY A 514 8.52 21.23 -4.17
N ALA A 515 8.39 20.41 -3.14
CA ALA A 515 8.74 20.86 -1.81
C ALA A 515 10.15 21.47 -1.90
N PRO A 516 10.46 22.55 -1.20
CA PRO A 516 11.80 23.12 -1.19
C PRO A 516 12.83 22.02 -0.91
N ALA A 517 13.97 22.03 -1.63
CA ALA A 517 15.00 21.02 -1.43
C ALA A 517 15.39 20.98 0.07
N GLY A 518 15.26 19.80 0.71
CA GLY A 518 15.50 19.64 2.13
C GLY A 518 14.29 19.96 3.01
N ASP A 519 13.09 19.62 2.62
CA ASP A 519 11.88 19.58 3.46
C ASP A 519 11.60 18.10 3.79
N ARG A 520 12.11 17.68 4.94
CA ARG A 520 12.15 16.26 5.34
C ARG A 520 10.80 15.73 5.78
N ASP A 521 9.98 16.55 6.41
CA ASP A 521 8.67 16.17 6.92
C ASP A 521 7.51 16.56 5.97
N GLY A 522 7.83 17.27 4.87
CA GLY A 522 6.89 17.57 3.78
C GLY A 522 5.87 18.65 4.12
N ASP A 523 6.15 19.52 5.09
CA ASP A 523 5.22 20.57 5.55
C ASP A 523 5.28 21.87 4.71
N GLY A 524 6.18 21.93 3.72
CA GLY A 524 6.38 23.08 2.85
C GLY A 524 7.41 24.10 3.36
N VAL A 525 8.07 23.83 4.50
CA VAL A 525 9.15 24.65 5.06
C VAL A 525 10.49 23.92 4.85
N PRO A 526 11.49 24.53 4.15
CA PRO A 526 12.78 23.88 3.98
C PRO A 526 13.47 23.57 5.30
N ASP A 527 14.15 22.40 5.44
CA ASP A 527 14.92 21.99 6.63
C ASP A 527 15.83 23.10 7.17
N ALA A 528 16.41 23.92 6.28
CA ALA A 528 17.28 25.04 6.68
C ALA A 528 16.52 26.20 7.35
N GLN A 529 15.18 26.26 7.17
CA GLN A 529 14.27 27.25 7.75
C GLN A 529 13.27 26.59 8.71
N ASP A 530 13.28 25.27 8.72
CA ASP A 530 12.43 24.43 9.54
C ASP A 530 13.14 24.07 10.85
N ARG A 531 12.50 24.44 11.95
CA ARG A 531 13.02 24.18 13.29
C ARG A 531 12.62 22.81 13.82
N CYS A 532 11.68 22.16 13.15
CA CYS A 532 11.16 20.85 13.48
C CYS A 532 11.19 19.92 12.25
N SER A 533 12.28 19.93 11.51
CA SER A 533 12.46 19.28 10.19
C SER A 533 12.15 17.78 10.11
N ASP A 534 11.79 17.15 11.21
CA ASP A 534 11.34 15.76 11.31
C ASP A 534 9.84 15.63 11.67
N THR A 535 9.11 16.76 11.83
CA THR A 535 7.72 16.77 12.32
C THR A 535 6.92 17.89 11.66
N ALA A 536 6.09 17.52 10.68
CA ALA A 536 5.30 18.45 9.87
C ALA A 536 4.50 19.45 10.71
N GLY A 537 4.65 20.74 10.39
CA GLY A 537 4.00 21.85 11.07
C GLY A 537 3.46 22.91 10.12
N THR A 538 3.70 24.19 10.43
CA THR A 538 3.23 25.30 9.59
C THR A 538 4.34 26.32 9.33
N ALA A 539 4.31 26.96 8.18
CA ALA A 539 5.26 28.03 7.85
C ALA A 539 5.22 29.20 8.86
N ALA A 540 4.07 29.47 9.46
CA ALA A 540 3.91 30.48 10.51
C ALA A 540 4.69 30.14 11.79
N LEU A 541 4.92 28.85 12.03
CA LEU A 541 5.69 28.30 13.17
C LEU A 541 7.09 27.84 12.75
N SER A 542 7.56 28.25 11.58
CA SER A 542 8.87 27.83 11.04
C SER A 542 8.99 26.31 10.94
N GLY A 543 7.97 25.64 10.38
CA GLY A 543 7.95 24.21 10.19
C GLY A 543 7.54 23.39 11.41
N CYS A 544 7.26 23.99 12.55
CA CYS A 544 6.85 23.22 13.71
C CYS A 544 5.32 23.01 13.77
N PRO A 545 4.85 21.88 14.35
CA PRO A 545 3.42 21.67 14.58
C PRO A 545 2.82 22.74 15.50
N ASP A 546 1.50 22.85 15.51
CA ASP A 546 0.81 23.80 16.40
C ASP A 546 1.25 23.55 17.85
N PRO A 547 1.83 24.56 18.52
CA PRO A 547 2.36 24.41 19.87
C PRO A 547 1.30 24.16 20.94
N ALA A 548 0.04 24.22 20.59
CA ALA A 548 -1.04 23.98 21.52
C ALA A 548 -1.05 22.55 22.09
N HIS A 549 -0.56 21.55 21.36
CA HIS A 549 -0.66 20.16 21.79
C HIS A 549 0.65 19.39 21.52
N LEU A 550 1.26 18.88 22.60
CA LEU A 550 2.53 18.16 22.59
C LEU A 550 2.34 16.78 23.22
N GLU A 551 2.43 15.71 22.43
CA GLU A 551 2.33 14.34 22.94
C GLU A 551 3.52 14.02 23.85
N ALA A 552 3.27 13.32 24.94
CA ALA A 552 4.30 13.10 25.96
C ALA A 552 5.37 12.11 25.50
N GLU A 553 5.04 11.15 24.65
CA GLU A 553 6.02 10.22 24.09
C GLU A 553 7.05 10.88 23.17
N ASP A 554 6.79 12.10 22.68
CA ASP A 554 7.74 12.90 21.88
C ASP A 554 8.63 13.79 22.75
N ALA A 555 8.37 13.84 24.06
CA ALA A 555 9.16 14.62 25.00
C ALA A 555 10.56 14.03 25.21
N ARG A 556 11.53 14.92 25.56
CA ARG A 556 12.85 14.46 26.02
C ARG A 556 12.76 13.94 27.44
N ASN A 557 13.00 12.66 27.64
CA ASN A 557 12.83 11.95 28.89
C ASN A 557 14.17 11.59 29.56
N THR A 558 14.21 11.66 30.90
CA THR A 558 15.36 11.31 31.73
C THR A 558 14.92 10.57 33.01
N GLY A 559 15.87 9.97 33.74
CA GLY A 559 15.61 9.38 35.04
C GLY A 559 14.72 8.13 35.01
N GLY A 560 14.72 7.37 33.93
CA GLY A 560 13.94 6.13 33.79
C GLY A 560 12.53 6.31 33.21
N VAL A 561 12.16 7.52 32.85
CA VAL A 561 10.89 7.79 32.13
C VAL A 561 10.97 7.19 30.73
N LYS A 562 9.91 6.48 30.33
CA LYS A 562 9.83 5.80 29.05
C LYS A 562 8.40 5.76 28.52
N ALA A 563 8.25 5.67 27.22
CA ALA A 563 6.98 5.43 26.57
C ALA A 563 6.45 4.02 26.94
N ASN A 564 5.16 3.90 27.22
CA ASN A 564 4.50 2.66 27.58
C ASN A 564 3.10 2.61 26.96
N VAL A 565 2.58 1.38 26.77
CA VAL A 565 1.28 1.11 26.13
C VAL A 565 0.43 0.11 26.92
N ASN A 566 0.83 -0.18 28.17
CA ASN A 566 0.17 -1.20 29.01
C ASN A 566 -1.15 -0.73 29.66
N HIS A 567 -1.56 0.51 29.43
CA HIS A 567 -2.86 1.08 29.82
C HIS A 567 -3.63 1.52 28.58
N THR A 568 -4.93 1.78 28.72
CA THR A 568 -5.82 2.20 27.62
C THR A 568 -6.30 3.65 27.80
N GLY A 569 -6.84 4.25 26.74
CA GLY A 569 -7.47 5.58 26.80
C GLY A 569 -6.54 6.79 26.72
N TYR A 570 -5.23 6.61 26.56
CA TYR A 570 -4.29 7.68 26.22
C TYR A 570 -4.47 8.15 24.78
N SER A 571 -3.92 9.33 24.43
CA SER A 571 -3.82 9.83 23.05
C SER A 571 -2.47 9.45 22.43
N GLY A 572 -2.26 9.80 21.17
CA GLY A 572 -1.00 9.51 20.48
C GLY A 572 -0.72 8.02 20.34
N ARG A 573 0.56 7.67 20.37
CA ARG A 573 1.07 6.30 20.19
C ARG A 573 1.42 5.59 21.49
N ALA A 574 1.62 6.35 22.58
CA ALA A 574 1.99 5.84 23.89
C ALA A 574 1.72 6.93 24.96
N PHE A 575 1.83 6.57 26.20
CA PHE A 575 1.93 7.51 27.32
C PHE A 575 3.31 7.37 27.98
N LEU A 576 3.71 8.32 28.80
CA LEU A 576 4.93 8.20 29.60
C LEU A 576 4.67 7.57 30.95
N ASP A 577 5.45 6.55 31.23
CA ASP A 577 5.59 5.87 32.50
C ASP A 577 7.01 6.12 33.06
N GLY A 578 7.20 5.85 34.34
CA GLY A 578 8.53 5.96 34.96
C GLY A 578 8.77 7.24 35.76
N LEU A 579 7.78 8.11 35.93
CA LEU A 579 7.84 9.26 36.83
C LEU A 579 7.71 8.84 38.32
N TRP A 580 8.35 7.71 38.69
CA TRP A 580 8.24 7.01 39.95
C TRP A 580 9.40 7.26 40.93
N ALA A 581 10.52 7.79 40.43
CA ALA A 581 11.73 7.98 41.21
C ALA A 581 12.21 9.43 41.12
N GLN A 582 12.82 9.92 42.20
CA GLN A 582 13.44 11.24 42.19
C GLN A 582 14.51 11.33 41.08
N GLY A 583 14.49 12.45 40.36
CA GLY A 583 15.31 12.68 39.19
C GLY A 583 14.67 12.30 37.85
N ALA A 584 13.50 11.65 37.86
CA ALA A 584 12.71 11.41 36.66
C ALA A 584 12.14 12.73 36.14
N ALA A 585 12.25 12.96 34.83
CA ALA A 585 11.76 14.20 34.21
C ALA A 585 11.38 14.01 32.74
N SER A 586 10.37 14.78 32.31
CA SER A 586 9.92 14.91 30.92
C SER A 586 9.95 16.36 30.50
N SER A 587 10.62 16.68 29.40
CA SER A 587 10.84 18.02 28.90
C SER A 587 10.23 18.21 27.53
N PHE A 588 9.41 19.25 27.39
CA PHE A 588 8.66 19.60 26.19
C PHE A 588 9.17 20.93 25.63
N THR A 589 9.55 20.97 24.37
CA THR A 589 9.87 22.23 23.69
C THR A 589 8.60 22.89 23.19
N VAL A 590 8.28 24.07 23.71
CA VAL A 590 7.10 24.84 23.29
C VAL A 590 7.52 25.82 22.19
N HIS A 591 7.14 25.53 20.95
CA HIS A 591 7.47 26.39 19.82
C HIS A 591 6.53 27.60 19.78
N ARG A 592 7.08 28.79 19.67
CA ARG A 592 6.31 30.04 19.72
C ARG A 592 6.63 30.94 18.53
N THR A 593 5.63 31.68 18.07
CA THR A 593 5.78 32.68 16.99
C THR A 593 6.47 33.98 17.43
N THR A 594 6.65 34.14 18.75
CA THR A 594 7.24 35.38 19.34
C THR A 594 8.38 35.05 20.28
N THR A 595 9.36 35.97 20.38
CA THR A 595 10.43 35.94 21.40
C THR A 595 10.07 36.74 22.65
N ALA A 596 8.95 37.48 22.63
CA ALA A 596 8.54 38.32 23.76
C ALA A 596 8.25 37.46 25.00
N ALA A 597 8.60 37.97 26.17
CA ALA A 597 8.19 37.38 27.44
C ALA A 597 6.66 37.43 27.55
N GLU A 598 6.05 36.30 27.84
CA GLU A 598 4.61 36.22 28.07
C GLU A 598 4.30 35.22 29.18
N ARG A 599 3.08 35.28 29.71
CA ARG A 599 2.57 34.29 30.65
C ARG A 599 1.36 33.60 30.05
N GLY A 600 1.36 32.30 30.08
CA GLY A 600 0.28 31.47 29.53
C GLY A 600 -0.15 30.39 30.51
N SER A 601 -1.00 29.52 30.07
CA SER A 601 -1.43 28.34 30.81
C SER A 601 -0.86 27.06 30.17
N ILE A 602 -0.46 26.10 31.01
CA ILE A 602 -0.07 24.74 30.63
C ILE A 602 -1.17 23.81 31.11
N THR A 603 -1.80 23.08 30.19
CA THR A 603 -2.72 22.00 30.51
C THR A 603 -2.00 20.68 30.30
N VAL A 604 -2.10 19.77 31.25
CA VAL A 604 -1.48 18.46 31.21
C VAL A 604 -2.56 17.40 31.32
N ARG A 605 -2.53 16.40 30.43
CA ARG A 605 -3.34 15.19 30.55
C ARG A 605 -2.52 14.10 31.19
N TYR A 606 -3.07 13.47 32.21
CA TYR A 606 -2.36 12.51 33.04
C TYR A 606 -3.29 11.45 33.62
N ALA A 607 -2.72 10.35 34.07
CA ALA A 607 -3.40 9.39 34.95
C ALA A 607 -2.76 9.39 36.33
N ASN A 608 -3.59 9.41 37.36
CA ASN A 608 -3.20 9.23 38.75
C ASN A 608 -4.23 8.32 39.46
N ALA A 609 -3.86 7.07 39.66
CA ALA A 609 -4.65 6.08 40.40
C ALA A 609 -4.22 5.93 41.88
N ASN A 610 -3.29 6.77 42.36
CA ASN A 610 -2.91 6.80 43.77
C ASN A 610 -4.07 7.35 44.62
N SER A 611 -3.99 7.14 45.91
CA SER A 611 -5.04 7.59 46.86
C SER A 611 -5.11 9.09 47.09
N ASP A 612 -4.04 9.83 46.65
CA ASP A 612 -3.81 11.25 46.97
C ASP A 612 -3.38 12.05 45.74
N THR A 613 -3.38 13.36 45.89
CA THR A 613 -2.79 14.27 44.90
C THR A 613 -1.29 14.09 44.84
N ARG A 614 -0.79 13.83 43.64
CA ARG A 614 0.65 13.75 43.39
C ARG A 614 1.21 15.09 43.00
N THR A 615 2.49 15.34 43.30
CA THR A 615 3.16 16.60 42.99
C THR A 615 4.39 16.40 42.16
N MET A 616 4.66 17.36 41.29
CA MET A 616 5.90 17.46 40.49
C MET A 616 6.34 18.93 40.43
N THR A 617 7.61 19.14 40.16
CA THR A 617 8.15 20.49 39.95
C THR A 617 8.04 20.86 38.46
N LEU A 618 7.34 21.97 38.18
CA LEU A 618 7.29 22.58 36.87
C LEU A 618 8.48 23.55 36.74
N SER A 619 9.27 23.40 35.71
CA SER A 619 10.40 24.27 35.37
C SER A 619 10.26 24.78 33.94
N VAL A 620 10.86 25.96 33.66
CA VAL A 620 11.00 26.51 32.31
C VAL A 620 12.45 26.89 32.10
N ASP A 621 13.03 26.40 31.00
CA ASP A 621 14.45 26.56 30.64
C ASP A 621 15.39 26.19 31.80
N GLY A 622 15.06 25.10 32.51
CA GLY A 622 15.80 24.58 33.65
C GLY A 622 15.62 25.40 34.96
N GLN A 623 14.84 26.48 34.96
CA GLN A 623 14.53 27.25 36.16
C GLN A 623 13.21 26.79 36.80
N PRO A 624 13.20 26.35 38.06
CA PRO A 624 11.97 25.97 38.75
C PRO A 624 10.99 27.14 38.82
N VAL A 625 9.76 26.91 38.36
CA VAL A 625 8.66 27.90 38.46
C VAL A 625 7.86 27.68 39.74
N ARG A 626 7.41 26.42 39.96
CA ARG A 626 6.65 26.04 41.17
C ARG A 626 6.43 24.53 41.23
N GLN A 627 6.05 24.05 42.37
CA GLN A 627 5.44 22.73 42.53
C GLN A 627 3.99 22.77 41.99
N VAL A 628 3.60 21.70 41.24
CA VAL A 628 2.29 21.56 40.63
C VAL A 628 1.64 20.25 41.07
N GLY A 629 0.31 20.24 41.21
CA GLY A 629 -0.43 19.11 41.73
C GLY A 629 -1.24 18.38 40.64
N PHE A 630 -1.26 17.06 40.75
CA PHE A 630 -2.00 16.14 39.90
C PHE A 630 -3.01 15.36 40.78
N PRO A 631 -4.24 15.85 40.94
CA PRO A 631 -5.27 15.17 41.72
C PRO A 631 -5.52 13.75 41.27
N LYS A 632 -6.00 12.90 42.18
CA LYS A 632 -6.49 11.58 41.82
C LYS A 632 -7.55 11.68 40.72
N VAL A 633 -7.41 10.88 39.65
CA VAL A 633 -8.41 10.81 38.57
C VAL A 633 -9.44 9.72 38.89
N ALA A 634 -8.98 8.50 39.14
CA ALA A 634 -9.82 7.36 39.48
C ALA A 634 -8.98 6.26 40.17
N ASP A 635 -9.61 5.13 40.52
CA ASP A 635 -8.90 3.93 41.00
C ASP A 635 -8.38 3.04 39.86
N SER A 636 -8.06 3.66 38.72
CA SER A 636 -7.57 2.97 37.52
C SER A 636 -6.55 3.84 36.78
N TRP A 637 -5.47 3.25 36.31
CA TRP A 637 -4.48 3.85 35.46
C TRP A 637 -4.95 4.02 34.00
N ASP A 638 -6.08 3.44 33.62
CA ASP A 638 -6.75 3.63 32.33
C ASP A 638 -7.66 4.87 32.31
N ALA A 639 -7.80 5.55 33.44
CA ALA A 639 -8.59 6.78 33.57
C ALA A 639 -7.68 8.01 33.47
N TRP A 640 -7.96 8.84 32.50
CA TRP A 640 -7.19 10.03 32.20
C TRP A 640 -7.98 11.30 32.55
N GLY A 641 -7.31 12.24 33.19
CA GLY A 641 -7.84 13.54 33.54
C GLY A 641 -6.92 14.68 33.07
N THR A 642 -7.38 15.90 33.18
CA THR A 642 -6.57 17.08 32.86
C THR A 642 -6.43 18.01 34.06
N THR A 643 -5.29 18.69 34.16
CA THR A 643 -5.06 19.79 35.08
C THR A 643 -4.42 20.94 34.37
N THR A 644 -4.76 22.17 34.74
CA THR A 644 -4.24 23.40 34.11
C THR A 644 -3.47 24.26 35.09
N PHE A 645 -2.27 24.64 34.72
CA PHE A 645 -1.40 25.51 35.48
C PHE A 645 -1.35 26.88 34.78
N ALA A 646 -2.03 27.88 35.32
CA ALA A 646 -2.04 29.25 34.80
C ALA A 646 -0.75 29.97 35.17
N ASP A 647 -0.47 31.10 34.51
CA ASP A 647 0.59 32.05 34.85
C ASP A 647 2.02 31.45 34.77
N VAL A 648 2.25 30.61 33.75
CA VAL A 648 3.57 30.04 33.46
C VAL A 648 4.37 31.02 32.60
N PRO A 649 5.57 31.46 33.05
CA PRO A 649 6.35 32.44 32.30
C PRO A 649 7.11 31.73 31.17
N LEU A 650 6.95 32.17 29.94
CA LEU A 650 7.70 31.71 28.79
C LEU A 650 8.44 32.87 28.12
N THR A 651 9.70 32.63 27.77
CA THR A 651 10.58 33.57 27.06
C THR A 651 11.29 32.90 25.91
N GLY A 652 11.58 33.65 24.87
CA GLY A 652 12.22 33.05 23.68
C GLY A 652 11.24 32.33 22.75
N ARG A 653 11.75 31.76 21.67
CA ARG A 653 10.94 31.04 20.67
C ARG A 653 10.67 29.60 21.03
N ASP A 654 11.61 28.97 21.77
CA ASP A 654 11.56 27.55 22.07
C ASP A 654 11.84 27.28 23.56
N PRO A 655 11.06 27.88 24.48
CA PRO A 655 11.21 27.57 25.89
C PRO A 655 10.93 26.10 26.16
N VAL A 656 11.74 25.49 27.03
CA VAL A 656 11.60 24.10 27.41
C VAL A 656 10.84 24.02 28.74
N VAL A 657 9.63 23.48 28.69
CA VAL A 657 8.80 23.18 29.86
C VAL A 657 9.14 21.79 30.36
N THR A 658 9.52 21.65 31.62
CA THR A 658 9.90 20.38 32.23
C THR A 658 9.00 20.06 33.42
N LEU A 659 8.47 18.87 33.46
CA LEU A 659 7.87 18.26 34.64
C LEU A 659 8.86 17.26 35.24
N SER A 660 9.30 17.48 36.45
CA SER A 660 10.30 16.65 37.12
C SER A 660 9.85 16.18 38.51
N TYR A 661 10.27 14.99 38.91
CA TYR A 661 10.14 14.51 40.27
C TYR A 661 11.36 14.98 41.09
N ALA A 662 11.28 16.20 41.59
CA ALA A 662 12.31 16.84 42.38
C ALA A 662 12.21 16.45 43.88
N PRO A 663 13.24 16.74 44.71
CA PRO A 663 13.16 16.59 46.17
C PRO A 663 11.99 17.40 46.73
N GLY A 664 11.09 16.75 47.49
CA GLY A 664 9.89 17.36 48.05
C GLY A 664 8.60 17.11 47.22
N ASP A 665 8.73 16.52 46.02
CA ASP A 665 7.61 16.04 45.23
C ASP A 665 7.21 14.62 45.65
N THR A 666 6.03 14.19 45.19
CA THR A 666 5.52 12.82 45.41
C THR A 666 5.55 11.96 44.16
N GLY A 667 5.74 12.55 42.99
CA GLY A 667 5.85 11.83 41.70
C GLY A 667 4.72 10.87 41.41
N ALA A 668 5.00 9.80 40.69
CA ALA A 668 4.10 8.66 40.44
C ALA A 668 2.80 9.02 39.70
N ILE A 669 2.92 9.60 38.54
CA ILE A 669 1.84 9.79 37.57
C ILE A 669 2.24 9.18 36.22
N ASN A 670 1.27 8.86 35.39
CA ASN A 670 1.45 8.64 33.96
C ASN A 670 1.09 9.94 33.22
N LEU A 671 1.83 10.26 32.17
CA LEU A 671 1.68 11.49 31.42
C LEU A 671 1.31 11.17 29.97
N ASP A 672 0.28 11.87 29.45
CA ASP A 672 -0.27 11.63 28.12
C ASP A 672 0.11 12.75 27.13
N TRP A 673 -0.22 14.01 27.43
CA TRP A 673 0.17 15.16 26.64
C TRP A 673 0.22 16.45 27.47
N LEU A 674 0.86 17.45 26.85
CA LEU A 674 0.91 18.82 27.37
C LEU A 674 0.41 19.81 26.32
N GLU A 675 -0.48 20.70 26.69
CA GLU A 675 -0.93 21.82 25.87
C GLU A 675 -0.47 23.15 26.46
N TYR A 676 -0.02 24.06 25.60
CA TYR A 676 0.21 25.44 25.94
C TYR A 676 -0.88 26.33 25.34
N ARG A 677 -1.41 27.27 26.12
CA ARG A 677 -2.34 28.32 25.68
C ARG A 677 -1.91 29.69 26.23
N ARG A 678 -1.98 30.67 25.36
CA ARG A 678 -1.81 32.09 25.73
C ARG A 678 -2.85 32.54 26.72
#